data_94d256ce8106fdbdd1e35e0e5a013451
#
_entry.id   94d256ce8106fdbdd1e35e0e5a013451
#
_cell.length_a   1.000
_cell.length_b   1.000
_cell.length_c   1.000
_cell.angle_alpha   90.00
_cell.angle_beta   90.00
_cell.angle_gamma   90.00
#
_symmetry.space_group_name_H-M   'P 1'
#
loop_
_entity.id
_entity.type
_entity.pdbx_description
1 polymer ?
#
loop_
_entity_poly.entity_id
_entity_poly.type
_entity_poly.pdbx_seq_one_letter_code
_entity_poly.pdbx_strand_id
1 'polypeptide(L)'
;MCSEPAMARYGTVQLLALSCFLSFGYISSSLERHSLTERPRLSTLLVLLLSGAICFLASYLSKWLPGAEGRFVAGHRQPHDVSLLDLAPDEALSKGLASHGPNCPRRYTLPVLVLCIVLRLEIFHRVNYEQQCASPGIESFLCLLLIAHELFASRSRWGVPHSDDSDDPWRSCFDDLHDWFTGPRITMTFMVVSACVFSLGTYLSVSQTMRSTYVCFGPVDSRTQTVSLQLVGLVLDATIVALLWRVLAWTRTTKLKLRILGKILFLSSSMIALFWIAGTVLGGTRRFNVAFGSLYGFDILKDSAAFATLIISASFWTCETSTITSSGVVTFLVGAWASTMNVLALGNWAHSSRASGLVPLWLVAIGTVLFTYTHDIRAVLFIRRIALAGLLMALIIAATIFSFTKRLEIFEKRHPINDLIYDAQTRHERWLVGVSTSKTLAAATMIYEERHAGKVAPPNFAEWYQFASGSPITDNFAQIDRDLAPFWKFSPEELRKRVDAMIGYEGIATITIENGSVSRSDAGNDGDNQDLDEVAKMIEKFSQHMPDMVLPINLSPTPRILPSWRDVQLGGHADMGSIVSLISKRSTGVDGTAADDLDVRQEQVVSQELNWGITWASDFRQLLADACPPTSPARSTPHWNIGQFCDKCVRRHSRGQFLSDFERSLQVCEQPDLMHLHAFSMTNSRSAPIQRLLPLFGPSKTDNFGDIVIPIPKSRLVQPDSSWHFPRRYDSLFWRGSAGEDAQNGQALRGSHKFRLLHLTRKPGGRDEVRMVLPTPGKTDQFRTERVAAAEASNAMPFAVGIDDYSGCKGKNCELLKSAFGTETKTEEPLEYRYVLLTDEDNGPPTQMLRTMQSGSVPFVSTIFRTWYTERIQPWLHFVPIDVRYHALHTTLSYFTGTEDRPKMNGRDTALRGRIGDAEWISQQGQRWAAKALGNRDMEIYLFRLLLEWGRLMDDRRGEIGYRKGQNGDFENIGWTR
;
A
#
# COMPACT_ATOMS: atom_id res chain seq x y z
N MET A 1 -37.83 -40.65 -21.24
CA MET A 1 -36.74 -40.04 -22.06
C MET A 1 -36.96 -38.56 -22.30
N CYS A 2 -37.12 -37.74 -21.25
CA CYS A 2 -37.27 -36.27 -21.36
C CYS A 2 -36.29 -35.49 -20.47
N SER A 3 -35.15 -36.08 -20.08
CA SER A 3 -34.23 -35.47 -19.12
C SER A 3 -32.95 -34.86 -19.69
N GLU A 4 -32.61 -35.13 -20.95
CA GLU A 4 -31.36 -34.63 -21.56
C GLU A 4 -31.28 -33.10 -21.82
N PRO A 5 -32.32 -32.40 -22.31
CA PRO A 5 -32.20 -30.97 -22.57
C PRO A 5 -32.12 -30.09 -21.30
N ALA A 6 -32.68 -30.56 -20.20
CA ALA A 6 -32.62 -29.83 -18.92
C ALA A 6 -31.22 -29.90 -18.27
N MET A 7 -30.58 -31.05 -18.26
CA MET A 7 -29.22 -31.21 -17.71
C MET A 7 -28.17 -30.41 -18.48
N ALA A 8 -28.27 -30.37 -19.83
CA ALA A 8 -27.36 -29.56 -20.66
C ALA A 8 -27.49 -28.05 -20.38
N ARG A 9 -28.68 -27.58 -20.01
CA ARG A 9 -28.96 -26.18 -19.70
C ARG A 9 -28.41 -25.78 -18.34
N TYR A 10 -28.51 -26.67 -17.34
CA TYR A 10 -27.89 -26.43 -16.02
C TYR A 10 -26.37 -26.36 -16.09
N GLY A 11 -25.72 -27.22 -16.87
CA GLY A 11 -24.28 -27.20 -17.07
C GLY A 11 -23.77 -25.89 -17.68
N THR A 12 -24.50 -25.29 -18.63
CA THR A 12 -24.12 -24.02 -19.25
C THR A 12 -24.24 -22.84 -18.28
N VAL A 13 -25.30 -22.76 -17.50
CA VAL A 13 -25.52 -21.72 -16.50
C VAL A 13 -24.40 -21.74 -15.44
N GLN A 14 -23.99 -22.93 -15.01
CA GLN A 14 -22.91 -23.08 -14.05
C GLN A 14 -21.55 -22.68 -14.61
N LEU A 15 -21.27 -23.07 -15.85
CA LEU A 15 -20.02 -22.70 -16.52
C LEU A 15 -19.93 -21.19 -16.70
N LEU A 16 -21.04 -20.52 -17.02
CA LEU A 16 -21.13 -19.07 -17.08
C LEU A 16 -20.90 -18.42 -15.72
N ALA A 17 -21.53 -18.93 -14.67
CA ALA A 17 -21.34 -18.45 -13.30
C ALA A 17 -19.88 -18.63 -12.84
N LEU A 18 -19.31 -19.82 -13.05
CA LEU A 18 -17.92 -20.11 -12.72
C LEU A 18 -16.96 -19.20 -13.46
N SER A 19 -17.15 -19.01 -14.77
CA SER A 19 -16.35 -18.09 -15.59
C SER A 19 -16.47 -16.64 -15.09
N CYS A 20 -17.68 -16.21 -14.71
CA CYS A 20 -17.92 -14.90 -14.11
C CYS A 20 -17.13 -14.73 -12.81
N PHE A 21 -17.17 -15.72 -11.90
CA PHE A 21 -16.45 -15.65 -10.63
C PHE A 21 -14.94 -15.69 -10.79
N LEU A 22 -14.41 -16.54 -11.65
CA LEU A 22 -12.97 -16.62 -11.90
C LEU A 22 -12.46 -15.31 -12.51
N SER A 23 -13.18 -14.75 -13.48
CA SER A 23 -12.84 -13.45 -14.09
C SER A 23 -12.95 -12.31 -13.09
N PHE A 24 -13.98 -12.30 -12.25
CA PHE A 24 -14.14 -11.31 -11.19
C PHE A 24 -13.03 -11.41 -10.14
N GLY A 25 -12.70 -12.64 -9.69
CA GLY A 25 -11.61 -12.88 -8.75
C GLY A 25 -10.26 -12.42 -9.31
N TYR A 26 -10.00 -12.68 -10.60
CA TYR A 26 -8.81 -12.19 -11.26
C TYR A 26 -8.76 -10.66 -11.31
N ILE A 27 -9.83 -9.99 -11.77
CA ILE A 27 -9.91 -8.53 -11.85
C ILE A 27 -9.79 -7.90 -10.45
N SER A 28 -10.46 -8.46 -9.46
CA SER A 28 -10.38 -7.98 -8.08
C SER A 28 -8.95 -8.07 -7.53
N SER A 29 -8.25 -9.18 -7.78
CA SER A 29 -6.83 -9.32 -7.39
C SER A 29 -5.90 -8.41 -8.20
N SER A 30 -6.28 -8.11 -9.43
CA SER A 30 -5.56 -7.26 -10.37
C SER A 30 -5.72 -5.78 -10.03
N LEU A 31 -6.89 -5.33 -9.58
CA LEU A 31 -7.12 -3.95 -9.13
C LEU A 31 -6.19 -3.51 -7.99
N GLU A 32 -5.71 -4.44 -7.18
CA GLU A 32 -4.71 -4.15 -6.14
C GLU A 32 -3.28 -4.01 -6.70
N ARG A 33 -3.03 -4.46 -7.93
CA ARG A 33 -1.70 -4.62 -8.52
C ARG A 33 -1.40 -3.67 -9.67
N HIS A 34 -2.37 -2.86 -10.15
CA HIS A 34 -2.31 -2.32 -11.50
C HIS A 34 -2.32 -0.81 -11.66
N SER A 35 -1.88 -0.46 -12.87
CA SER A 35 -2.00 0.79 -13.60
C SER A 35 -3.39 1.47 -13.53
N LEU A 36 -4.48 0.75 -13.17
CA LEU A 36 -5.79 1.33 -12.88
C LEU A 36 -5.77 2.29 -11.68
N THR A 37 -4.83 2.11 -10.75
CA THR A 37 -4.64 3.02 -9.62
C THR A 37 -3.78 4.23 -9.97
N GLU A 38 -2.79 4.08 -10.86
CA GLU A 38 -1.92 5.19 -11.29
C GLU A 38 -2.52 6.04 -12.40
N ARG A 39 -3.08 5.38 -13.41
CA ARG A 39 -3.65 6.01 -14.60
C ARG A 39 -5.05 5.52 -14.88
N PRO A 40 -5.97 5.75 -13.91
CA PRO A 40 -7.28 5.10 -13.94
C PRO A 40 -8.04 5.40 -15.23
N ARG A 41 -7.99 6.63 -15.72
CA ARG A 41 -8.71 7.04 -16.92
C ARG A 41 -8.20 6.37 -18.20
N LEU A 42 -6.88 6.44 -18.42
CA LEU A 42 -6.26 5.83 -19.62
C LEU A 42 -6.43 4.31 -19.61
N SER A 43 -6.16 3.67 -18.50
CA SER A 43 -6.31 2.22 -18.35
C SER A 43 -7.75 1.77 -18.60
N THR A 44 -8.74 2.46 -18.03
CA THR A 44 -10.16 2.17 -18.25
C THR A 44 -10.54 2.32 -19.73
N LEU A 45 -10.07 3.39 -20.39
CA LEU A 45 -10.32 3.61 -21.82
C LEU A 45 -9.77 2.44 -22.66
N LEU A 46 -8.53 2.05 -22.43
CA LEU A 46 -7.87 0.96 -23.15
C LEU A 46 -8.55 -0.39 -22.89
N VAL A 47 -8.89 -0.68 -21.63
CA VAL A 47 -9.60 -1.90 -21.25
C VAL A 47 -10.96 -1.99 -21.95
N LEU A 48 -11.74 -0.91 -21.98
CA LEU A 48 -13.03 -0.88 -22.69
C LEU A 48 -12.90 -1.08 -24.20
N LEU A 49 -11.93 -0.40 -24.84
CA LEU A 49 -11.65 -0.54 -26.26
C LEU A 49 -11.26 -1.98 -26.62
N LEU A 50 -10.27 -2.54 -25.93
CA LEU A 50 -9.79 -3.89 -26.20
C LEU A 50 -10.85 -4.96 -25.87
N SER A 51 -11.59 -4.78 -24.78
CA SER A 51 -12.70 -5.69 -24.44
C SER A 51 -13.81 -5.64 -25.49
N GLY A 52 -14.12 -4.46 -26.02
CA GLY A 52 -15.03 -4.30 -27.17
C GLY A 52 -14.53 -5.05 -28.41
N ALA A 53 -13.24 -4.94 -28.72
CA ALA A 53 -12.62 -5.67 -29.83
C ALA A 53 -12.68 -7.20 -29.60
N ILE A 54 -12.42 -7.67 -28.37
CA ILE A 54 -12.56 -9.09 -28.02
C ILE A 54 -14.01 -9.58 -28.20
N CYS A 55 -15.02 -8.79 -27.81
CA CYS A 55 -16.41 -9.13 -28.02
C CYS A 55 -16.76 -9.24 -29.53
N PHE A 56 -16.24 -8.33 -30.37
CA PHE A 56 -16.40 -8.43 -31.84
C PHE A 56 -15.70 -9.67 -32.40
N LEU A 57 -14.47 -9.95 -31.94
CA LEU A 57 -13.73 -11.15 -32.35
C LEU A 57 -14.49 -12.43 -31.96
N ALA A 58 -14.97 -12.50 -30.70
CA ALA A 58 -15.80 -13.62 -30.23
C ALA A 58 -17.07 -13.78 -31.06
N SER A 59 -17.73 -12.67 -31.47
CA SER A 59 -18.86 -12.68 -32.37
C SER A 59 -18.50 -13.22 -33.77
N TYR A 60 -17.29 -12.98 -34.24
CA TYR A 60 -16.80 -13.51 -35.50
C TYR A 60 -16.50 -15.01 -35.41
N LEU A 61 -15.76 -15.40 -34.34
CA LEU A 61 -15.37 -16.78 -34.07
C LEU A 61 -16.56 -17.69 -33.75
N SER A 62 -17.64 -17.15 -33.20
CA SER A 62 -18.88 -17.91 -32.95
C SER A 62 -19.49 -18.55 -34.21
N LYS A 63 -19.10 -18.12 -35.40
CA LYS A 63 -19.45 -18.78 -36.66
C LYS A 63 -18.73 -20.12 -36.88
N TRP A 64 -17.55 -20.31 -36.25
CA TRP A 64 -16.69 -21.46 -36.48
C TRP A 64 -16.92 -22.58 -35.45
N LEU A 65 -17.71 -22.31 -34.40
CA LEU A 65 -18.03 -23.29 -33.37
C LEU A 65 -19.26 -24.10 -33.82
N PRO A 66 -19.11 -25.38 -34.23
CA PRO A 66 -20.23 -26.19 -34.64
C PRO A 66 -21.17 -26.40 -33.45
N GLY A 67 -22.43 -26.03 -33.61
CA GLY A 67 -23.49 -26.18 -32.58
C GLY A 67 -23.76 -24.95 -31.73
N ALA A 68 -23.03 -23.84 -31.89
CA ALA A 68 -23.31 -22.62 -31.13
C ALA A 68 -24.62 -21.91 -31.51
N GLU A 69 -25.09 -22.09 -32.71
CA GLU A 69 -26.34 -21.48 -33.17
C GLU A 69 -27.60 -22.15 -32.60
N GLY A 70 -27.54 -23.44 -32.22
CA GLY A 70 -28.68 -24.20 -31.70
C GLY A 70 -28.76 -24.31 -30.17
N ARG A 71 -27.64 -24.10 -29.43
CA ARG A 71 -27.60 -24.34 -27.98
C ARG A 71 -27.95 -23.14 -27.10
N PHE A 72 -27.80 -21.92 -27.63
CA PHE A 72 -28.15 -20.69 -26.94
C PHE A 72 -29.37 -19.98 -27.52
N VAL A 73 -30.21 -20.68 -28.23
CA VAL A 73 -31.55 -20.21 -28.47
C VAL A 73 -32.27 -20.31 -27.14
N ALA A 74 -32.31 -19.25 -26.39
CA ALA A 74 -33.27 -19.10 -25.33
C ALA A 74 -34.62 -19.48 -25.93
N GLY A 75 -35.20 -20.59 -25.46
CA GLY A 75 -36.53 -21.00 -25.88
C GLY A 75 -37.51 -19.88 -25.50
N HIS A 76 -37.60 -18.85 -26.33
CA HIS A 76 -38.77 -17.99 -26.38
C HIS A 76 -39.90 -18.85 -26.95
N ARG A 77 -40.46 -19.70 -26.10
CA ARG A 77 -41.84 -20.07 -26.31
C ARG A 77 -42.62 -18.76 -26.23
N GLN A 78 -43.35 -18.48 -27.33
CA GLN A 78 -44.31 -17.39 -27.28
C GLN A 78 -45.16 -17.55 -26.01
N PRO A 79 -45.57 -16.46 -25.37
CA PRO A 79 -46.32 -16.51 -24.11
C PRO A 79 -47.67 -17.26 -24.20
N HIS A 80 -48.04 -17.78 -25.36
CA HIS A 80 -49.32 -18.40 -25.63
C HIS A 80 -49.38 -19.93 -25.51
N ASP A 81 -48.21 -20.63 -25.37
CA ASP A 81 -48.22 -22.10 -25.47
C ASP A 81 -47.84 -22.86 -24.16
N VAL A 82 -47.78 -22.20 -23.02
CA VAL A 82 -47.62 -22.88 -21.74
C VAL A 82 -48.90 -22.71 -20.94
N SER A 83 -49.73 -23.75 -20.96
CA SER A 83 -50.87 -23.83 -20.05
C SER A 83 -50.32 -23.86 -18.61
N LEU A 84 -50.83 -23.01 -17.75
CA LEU A 84 -50.54 -22.97 -16.32
C LEU A 84 -50.79 -24.27 -15.56
N LEU A 85 -51.45 -25.25 -16.22
CA LEU A 85 -51.84 -26.57 -15.66
C LEU A 85 -50.68 -27.57 -15.62
N ASP A 86 -49.57 -27.35 -16.37
CA ASP A 86 -48.46 -28.31 -16.44
C ASP A 86 -47.29 -28.00 -15.51
N LEU A 87 -47.44 -27.02 -14.59
CA LEU A 87 -46.40 -26.60 -13.68
C LEU A 87 -46.72 -27.11 -12.25
N ALA A 88 -45.71 -27.69 -11.61
CA ALA A 88 -45.81 -27.97 -10.16
C ALA A 88 -46.04 -26.64 -9.38
N PRO A 89 -46.84 -26.66 -8.28
CA PRO A 89 -47.24 -25.46 -7.56
C PRO A 89 -46.08 -24.55 -7.17
N ASP A 90 -44.93 -25.15 -6.84
CA ASP A 90 -43.70 -24.41 -6.47
C ASP A 90 -43.02 -23.69 -7.65
N GLU A 91 -43.20 -24.15 -8.87
CA GLU A 91 -42.67 -23.53 -10.08
C GLU A 91 -43.59 -22.42 -10.61
N ALA A 92 -44.87 -22.48 -10.36
CA ALA A 92 -45.85 -21.47 -10.76
C ALA A 92 -45.61 -20.15 -9.97
N LEU A 93 -45.26 -20.27 -8.69
CA LEU A 93 -45.03 -19.09 -7.80
C LEU A 93 -43.73 -18.36 -8.15
N SER A 94 -42.65 -19.08 -8.44
CA SER A 94 -41.40 -18.49 -8.89
C SER A 94 -41.47 -17.88 -10.30
N LYS A 95 -42.30 -18.43 -11.18
CA LYS A 95 -42.54 -17.91 -12.53
C LYS A 95 -43.54 -16.76 -12.59
N GLY A 96 -44.45 -16.64 -11.63
CA GLY A 96 -45.39 -15.51 -11.52
C GLY A 96 -44.70 -14.15 -11.37
N LEU A 97 -43.55 -14.11 -10.74
CA LEU A 97 -42.71 -12.91 -10.64
C LEU A 97 -41.70 -12.74 -11.79
N ALA A 98 -41.28 -13.85 -12.43
CA ALA A 98 -40.22 -13.84 -13.44
C ALA A 98 -40.68 -14.01 -14.90
N SER A 99 -41.97 -14.18 -15.16
CA SER A 99 -42.48 -14.68 -16.46
C SER A 99 -42.80 -13.64 -17.52
N HIS A 100 -42.42 -12.38 -17.31
CA HIS A 100 -42.68 -11.37 -18.34
C HIS A 100 -41.41 -11.08 -19.11
N GLY A 101 -41.38 -11.53 -20.33
CA GLY A 101 -40.35 -11.20 -21.30
C GLY A 101 -40.15 -9.66 -21.37
N PRO A 102 -38.95 -9.18 -21.61
CA PRO A 102 -38.65 -7.75 -21.64
C PRO A 102 -39.46 -7.09 -22.71
N ASN A 103 -40.06 -5.93 -22.42
CA ASN A 103 -40.69 -5.09 -23.41
C ASN A 103 -39.69 -4.64 -24.49
N CYS A 104 -40.12 -4.45 -25.74
CA CYS A 104 -39.29 -3.99 -26.83
C CYS A 104 -38.43 -2.76 -26.39
N PRO A 105 -37.10 -2.79 -26.55
CA PRO A 105 -36.27 -1.67 -26.22
C PRO A 105 -36.60 -0.45 -27.08
N ARG A 106 -36.87 0.68 -26.47
CA ARG A 106 -37.14 1.94 -27.15
C ARG A 106 -35.89 2.49 -27.82
N ARG A 107 -36.01 3.32 -28.86
CA ARG A 107 -34.87 3.88 -29.63
C ARG A 107 -33.81 4.57 -28.77
N TYR A 108 -34.21 5.19 -27.65
CA TYR A 108 -33.31 5.88 -26.73
C TYR A 108 -32.70 4.98 -25.64
N THR A 109 -33.04 3.71 -25.53
CA THR A 109 -32.51 2.78 -24.50
C THR A 109 -31.00 2.64 -24.61
N LEU A 110 -30.46 2.51 -25.82
CA LEU A 110 -29.02 2.39 -26.04
C LEU A 110 -28.25 3.68 -25.69
N PRO A 111 -28.64 4.87 -26.16
CA PRO A 111 -28.01 6.12 -25.75
C PRO A 111 -28.05 6.37 -24.24
N VAL A 112 -29.19 6.10 -23.59
CA VAL A 112 -29.29 6.24 -22.12
C VAL A 112 -28.37 5.26 -21.40
N LEU A 113 -28.29 4.02 -21.85
CA LEU A 113 -27.36 3.02 -21.28
C LEU A 113 -25.91 3.47 -21.38
N VAL A 114 -25.48 3.96 -22.55
CA VAL A 114 -24.13 4.48 -22.75
C VAL A 114 -23.87 5.68 -21.84
N LEU A 115 -24.82 6.61 -21.73
CA LEU A 115 -24.71 7.76 -20.83
C LEU A 115 -24.58 7.32 -19.36
N CYS A 116 -25.39 6.36 -18.91
CA CYS A 116 -25.30 5.81 -17.55
C CYS A 116 -23.92 5.17 -17.28
N ILE A 117 -23.37 4.43 -18.25
CA ILE A 117 -22.03 3.82 -18.14
C ILE A 117 -20.96 4.91 -18.02
N VAL A 118 -21.01 5.97 -18.84
CA VAL A 118 -20.05 7.07 -18.80
C VAL A 118 -20.09 7.80 -17.45
N LEU A 119 -21.28 8.13 -16.97
CA LEU A 119 -21.46 8.76 -15.66
C LEU A 119 -20.97 7.85 -14.53
N ARG A 120 -21.28 6.55 -14.59
CA ARG A 120 -20.84 5.60 -13.57
C ARG A 120 -19.31 5.46 -13.53
N LEU A 121 -18.66 5.48 -14.68
CA LEU A 121 -17.20 5.42 -14.77
C LEU A 121 -16.54 6.70 -14.23
N GLU A 122 -17.10 7.87 -14.50
CA GLU A 122 -16.57 9.12 -13.90
C GLU A 122 -16.74 9.12 -12.36
N ILE A 123 -17.90 8.64 -11.87
CA ILE A 123 -18.09 8.44 -10.41
C ILE A 123 -17.09 7.43 -9.87
N PHE A 124 -16.84 6.31 -10.57
CA PHE A 124 -15.84 5.32 -10.17
C PHE A 124 -14.46 5.94 -10.03
N HIS A 125 -14.03 6.76 -10.99
CA HIS A 125 -12.72 7.42 -10.92
C HIS A 125 -12.63 8.40 -9.76
N ARG A 126 -13.69 9.16 -9.50
CA ARG A 126 -13.74 10.08 -8.35
C ARG A 126 -13.69 9.33 -7.02
N VAL A 127 -14.53 8.32 -6.86
CA VAL A 127 -14.55 7.51 -5.64
C VAL A 127 -13.22 6.77 -5.44
N ASN A 128 -12.64 6.24 -6.52
CA ASN A 128 -11.34 5.57 -6.45
C ASN A 128 -10.19 6.52 -6.09
N TYR A 129 -10.27 7.78 -6.54
CA TYR A 129 -9.32 8.81 -6.14
C TYR A 129 -9.45 9.20 -4.66
N GLU A 130 -10.68 9.20 -4.13
CA GLU A 130 -11.02 9.52 -2.73
C GLU A 130 -11.28 8.25 -1.90
N GLN A 131 -10.61 7.15 -2.22
CA GLN A 131 -10.86 5.82 -1.67
C GLN A 131 -10.80 5.74 -0.14
N GLN A 132 -9.98 6.56 0.49
CA GLN A 132 -9.87 6.66 1.96
C GLN A 132 -11.19 7.05 2.62
N CYS A 133 -12.00 7.83 1.94
CA CYS A 133 -13.30 8.34 2.43
C CYS A 133 -14.49 7.52 1.94
N ALA A 134 -14.25 6.51 1.09
CA ALA A 134 -15.30 5.63 0.60
C ALA A 134 -15.85 4.72 1.70
N SER A 135 -17.09 4.32 1.55
CA SER A 135 -17.73 3.30 2.39
C SER A 135 -17.76 1.98 1.63
N PRO A 136 -16.83 1.05 1.89
CA PRO A 136 -16.76 -0.21 1.16
C PRO A 136 -18.02 -1.05 1.44
N GLY A 137 -18.52 -1.72 0.40
CA GLY A 137 -19.66 -2.64 0.50
C GLY A 137 -21.03 -2.03 0.23
N ILE A 138 -21.15 -0.74 -0.12
CA ILE A 138 -22.44 -0.13 -0.51
C ILE A 138 -23.06 -0.87 -1.72
N GLU A 139 -22.23 -1.41 -2.59
CA GLU A 139 -22.65 -2.20 -3.76
C GLU A 139 -23.48 -3.44 -3.39
N SER A 140 -23.40 -3.90 -2.16
CA SER A 140 -24.20 -5.03 -1.64
C SER A 140 -25.70 -4.78 -1.71
N PHE A 141 -26.14 -3.51 -1.73
CA PHE A 141 -27.55 -3.13 -1.84
C PHE A 141 -28.09 -3.15 -3.27
N LEU A 142 -27.27 -3.53 -4.28
CA LEU A 142 -27.70 -3.61 -5.69
C LEU A 142 -28.89 -4.53 -5.87
N CYS A 143 -28.88 -5.73 -5.23
CA CYS A 143 -29.98 -6.66 -5.30
C CYS A 143 -31.30 -6.05 -4.79
N LEU A 144 -31.25 -5.29 -3.71
CA LEU A 144 -32.43 -4.61 -3.16
C LEU A 144 -33.02 -3.58 -4.11
N LEU A 145 -32.16 -2.78 -4.80
CA LEU A 145 -32.62 -1.82 -5.79
C LEU A 145 -33.25 -2.49 -7.02
N LEU A 146 -32.70 -3.63 -7.46
CA LEU A 146 -33.27 -4.39 -8.56
C LEU A 146 -34.63 -4.99 -8.19
N ILE A 147 -34.80 -5.50 -6.96
CA ILE A 147 -36.10 -5.92 -6.44
C ILE A 147 -37.08 -4.75 -6.39
N ALA A 148 -36.66 -3.60 -5.87
CA ALA A 148 -37.49 -2.40 -5.86
C ALA A 148 -37.93 -1.99 -7.26
N HIS A 149 -37.01 -1.98 -8.25
CA HIS A 149 -37.33 -1.71 -9.63
C HIS A 149 -38.37 -2.67 -10.19
N GLU A 150 -38.24 -3.98 -9.93
CA GLU A 150 -39.20 -5.01 -10.39
C GLU A 150 -40.59 -4.81 -9.75
N LEU A 151 -40.63 -4.50 -8.45
CA LEU A 151 -41.86 -4.21 -7.72
C LEU A 151 -42.59 -2.96 -8.27
N PHE A 152 -41.84 -1.90 -8.57
CA PHE A 152 -42.44 -0.70 -9.19
C PHE A 152 -42.94 -0.97 -10.61
N ALA A 153 -42.19 -1.76 -11.39
CA ALA A 153 -42.58 -2.15 -12.74
C ALA A 153 -43.81 -3.06 -12.77
N SER A 154 -44.00 -3.89 -11.76
CA SER A 154 -45.12 -4.83 -11.63
C SER A 154 -46.40 -4.17 -11.06
N ARG A 155 -46.30 -3.05 -10.33
CA ARG A 155 -47.39 -2.40 -9.61
C ARG A 155 -48.60 -1.99 -10.51
N SER A 156 -48.36 -1.80 -11.80
CA SER A 156 -49.44 -1.46 -12.76
C SER A 156 -50.33 -2.64 -13.16
N ARG A 157 -50.12 -3.87 -12.70
CA ARG A 157 -50.79 -5.10 -13.10
C ARG A 157 -51.56 -5.84 -12.00
N TRP A 158 -51.61 -5.30 -10.77
CA TRP A 158 -52.22 -5.93 -9.60
C TRP A 158 -53.72 -5.65 -9.49
N GLY A 159 -54.46 -5.87 -10.53
CA GLY A 159 -55.88 -5.71 -10.52
C GLY A 159 -56.56 -6.96 -11.10
N VAL A 160 -56.45 -8.11 -10.45
CA VAL A 160 -57.28 -9.27 -10.77
C VAL A 160 -58.15 -9.57 -9.54
N PRO A 161 -59.49 -9.52 -9.67
CA PRO A 161 -60.38 -9.89 -8.56
C PRO A 161 -60.36 -11.42 -8.33
N HIS A 162 -60.30 -11.82 -7.08
CA HIS A 162 -60.52 -13.17 -6.67
C HIS A 162 -62.01 -13.47 -6.77
N SER A 163 -62.37 -14.60 -7.30
CA SER A 163 -63.74 -15.14 -7.21
C SER A 163 -63.79 -16.09 -6.00
N ASP A 164 -64.54 -15.70 -5.00
CA ASP A 164 -64.90 -16.51 -3.86
C ASP A 164 -65.88 -17.58 -4.27
N ASP A 165 -65.54 -18.84 -4.06
CA ASP A 165 -66.50 -19.93 -3.96
C ASP A 165 -65.89 -21.03 -3.10
N SER A 166 -66.18 -21.08 -1.77
CA SER A 166 -66.12 -22.31 -0.96
C SER A 166 -66.84 -22.17 0.36
N ASP A 167 -67.74 -23.09 0.55
CA ASP A 167 -68.76 -23.07 1.62
C ASP A 167 -68.37 -23.79 2.96
N ASP A 168 -67.10 -23.87 3.40
CA ASP A 168 -66.74 -24.53 4.67
C ASP A 168 -65.92 -23.62 5.62
N PRO A 169 -66.52 -23.15 6.73
CA PRO A 169 -65.93 -22.11 7.58
C PRO A 169 -64.68 -22.54 8.39
N TRP A 170 -64.40 -23.80 8.57
CA TRP A 170 -63.21 -24.28 9.31
C TRP A 170 -62.03 -24.61 8.39
N ARG A 171 -62.25 -25.01 7.19
CA ARG A 171 -61.24 -25.14 6.15
C ARG A 171 -60.78 -23.76 5.68
N SER A 172 -61.74 -22.84 5.57
CA SER A 172 -61.42 -21.48 5.14
C SER A 172 -60.39 -20.79 6.01
N CYS A 173 -60.45 -20.99 7.35
CA CYS A 173 -59.49 -20.31 8.24
C CYS A 173 -58.05 -20.86 8.13
N PHE A 174 -57.85 -22.15 7.88
CA PHE A 174 -56.52 -22.73 7.63
C PHE A 174 -56.06 -22.48 6.19
N ASP A 175 -56.98 -22.51 5.23
CA ASP A 175 -56.69 -22.17 3.82
C ASP A 175 -56.43 -20.67 3.66
N ASP A 176 -57.20 -19.83 4.34
CA ASP A 176 -56.95 -18.38 4.44
C ASP A 176 -55.59 -18.05 5.09
N LEU A 177 -55.23 -18.81 6.14
CA LEU A 177 -53.91 -18.65 6.75
C LEU A 177 -52.81 -19.17 5.86
N HIS A 178 -53.03 -20.28 5.15
CA HIS A 178 -52.08 -20.82 4.17
C HIS A 178 -51.97 -19.93 2.98
N ASP A 179 -53.05 -19.42 2.41
CA ASP A 179 -53.08 -18.46 1.31
C ASP A 179 -52.51 -17.11 1.75
N TRP A 180 -52.72 -16.72 3.01
CA TRP A 180 -52.09 -15.53 3.56
C TRP A 180 -50.58 -15.70 3.67
N PHE A 181 -50.05 -16.85 4.12
CA PHE A 181 -48.62 -17.15 4.21
C PHE A 181 -47.98 -17.47 2.84
N THR A 182 -48.72 -17.98 1.87
CA THR A 182 -48.28 -18.29 0.52
C THR A 182 -48.63 -17.19 -0.48
N GLY A 183 -49.43 -16.19 -0.05
CA GLY A 183 -49.88 -15.09 -0.88
C GLY A 183 -48.74 -14.26 -1.47
N PRO A 184 -48.92 -13.67 -2.66
CA PRO A 184 -47.88 -12.93 -3.38
C PRO A 184 -47.34 -11.73 -2.59
N ARG A 185 -48.14 -11.15 -1.68
CA ARG A 185 -47.71 -10.01 -0.83
C ARG A 185 -46.69 -10.45 0.23
N ILE A 186 -46.88 -11.62 0.84
CA ILE A 186 -45.98 -12.15 1.86
C ILE A 186 -44.70 -12.62 1.25
N THR A 187 -44.78 -13.37 0.13
CA THR A 187 -43.60 -13.78 -0.66
C THR A 187 -42.74 -12.58 -1.06
N MET A 188 -43.36 -11.48 -1.48
CA MET A 188 -42.63 -10.22 -1.75
C MET A 188 -42.04 -9.60 -0.50
N THR A 189 -42.75 -9.60 0.59
CA THR A 189 -42.22 -9.09 1.86
C THR A 189 -41.02 -9.91 2.30
N PHE A 190 -41.11 -11.25 2.25
CA PHE A 190 -39.98 -12.14 2.53
C PHE A 190 -38.80 -11.90 1.58
N MET A 191 -39.05 -11.68 0.31
CA MET A 191 -38.00 -11.38 -0.66
C MET A 191 -37.26 -10.07 -0.35
N VAL A 192 -38.02 -9.02 -0.03
CA VAL A 192 -37.43 -7.72 0.37
C VAL A 192 -36.68 -7.85 1.68
N VAL A 193 -37.27 -8.49 2.68
CA VAL A 193 -36.64 -8.69 3.99
C VAL A 193 -35.37 -9.54 3.86
N SER A 194 -35.43 -10.65 3.11
CA SER A 194 -34.24 -11.47 2.88
C SER A 194 -33.12 -10.71 2.18
N ALA A 195 -33.44 -9.93 1.15
CA ALA A 195 -32.49 -9.09 0.46
C ALA A 195 -31.90 -7.99 1.35
N CYS A 196 -32.72 -7.35 2.21
CA CYS A 196 -32.23 -6.41 3.21
C CYS A 196 -31.25 -7.09 4.19
N VAL A 197 -31.60 -8.25 4.73
CA VAL A 197 -30.81 -8.95 5.74
C VAL A 197 -29.46 -9.39 5.17
N PHE A 198 -29.43 -10.06 4.01
CA PHE A 198 -28.15 -10.51 3.46
C PHE A 198 -27.33 -9.37 2.86
N SER A 199 -27.95 -8.32 2.29
CA SER A 199 -27.23 -7.13 1.83
C SER A 199 -26.60 -6.38 3.00
N LEU A 200 -27.34 -6.22 4.11
CA LEU A 200 -26.81 -5.63 5.33
C LEU A 200 -25.67 -6.46 5.92
N GLY A 201 -25.84 -7.78 5.98
CA GLY A 201 -24.80 -8.70 6.43
C GLY A 201 -23.54 -8.62 5.59
N THR A 202 -23.69 -8.59 4.26
CA THR A 202 -22.56 -8.42 3.32
C THR A 202 -21.91 -7.05 3.47
N TYR A 203 -22.67 -5.98 3.58
CA TYR A 203 -22.16 -4.63 3.83
C TYR A 203 -21.35 -4.57 5.13
N LEU A 204 -21.89 -5.06 6.24
CA LEU A 204 -21.19 -5.10 7.52
C LEU A 204 -19.91 -5.95 7.43
N SER A 205 -19.97 -7.07 6.74
CA SER A 205 -18.82 -7.94 6.55
C SER A 205 -17.70 -7.25 5.76
N VAL A 206 -18.03 -6.65 4.63
CA VAL A 206 -17.06 -5.95 3.77
C VAL A 206 -16.53 -4.68 4.45
N SER A 207 -17.40 -3.92 5.15
CA SER A 207 -16.99 -2.72 5.87
C SER A 207 -16.09 -2.99 7.07
N GLN A 208 -16.12 -4.20 7.63
CA GLN A 208 -15.28 -4.66 8.74
C GLN A 208 -13.96 -5.29 8.28
N THR A 209 -13.78 -5.55 7.00
CA THR A 209 -12.48 -5.97 6.47
C THR A 209 -11.42 -4.92 6.76
N MET A 210 -10.17 -5.28 6.65
CA MET A 210 -9.01 -4.46 7.04
C MET A 210 -9.24 -2.96 6.87
N ARG A 211 -9.21 -2.22 7.97
CA ARG A 211 -9.22 -0.76 7.92
C ARG A 211 -7.78 -0.28 7.88
N SER A 212 -7.49 0.55 6.92
CA SER A 212 -6.23 1.28 6.85
C SER A 212 -6.16 2.31 7.99
N THR A 213 -4.95 2.67 8.39
CA THR A 213 -4.68 3.85 9.22
C THR A 213 -4.80 5.16 8.44
N TYR A 214 -5.20 5.10 7.18
CA TYR A 214 -5.54 6.30 6.44
C TYR A 214 -6.77 6.97 7.02
N VAL A 215 -6.65 8.25 7.28
CA VAL A 215 -7.70 9.09 7.83
C VAL A 215 -8.25 9.96 6.72
N CYS A 216 -9.57 10.05 6.61
CA CYS A 216 -10.20 10.93 5.65
C CYS A 216 -9.97 12.39 6.06
N PHE A 217 -9.26 13.15 5.22
CA PHE A 217 -8.96 14.55 5.48
C PHE A 217 -10.14 15.46 5.12
N GLY A 218 -10.98 15.76 6.09
CA GLY A 218 -12.26 16.45 5.89
C GLY A 218 -12.25 17.74 5.05
N PRO A 219 -11.23 18.61 5.10
CA PRO A 219 -11.17 19.79 4.23
C PRO A 219 -10.86 19.47 2.76
N VAL A 220 -10.14 18.38 2.50
CA VAL A 220 -9.73 17.97 1.14
C VAL A 220 -10.70 16.94 0.56
N ASP A 221 -11.10 15.99 1.40
CA ASP A 221 -11.95 14.86 1.03
C ASP A 221 -13.27 14.91 1.82
N SER A 222 -14.37 15.29 1.18
CA SER A 222 -15.67 15.24 1.81
C SER A 222 -16.20 13.82 1.82
N ARG A 223 -16.21 13.16 2.98
CA ARG A 223 -16.79 11.82 3.14
C ARG A 223 -18.26 11.76 2.74
N THR A 224 -19.02 12.78 3.08
CA THR A 224 -20.43 12.90 2.71
C THR A 224 -20.59 12.95 1.20
N GLN A 225 -19.76 13.69 0.51
CA GLN A 225 -19.77 13.80 -0.94
C GLN A 225 -19.38 12.47 -1.60
N THR A 226 -18.36 11.80 -1.10
CA THR A 226 -17.92 10.49 -1.62
C THR A 226 -18.99 9.42 -1.45
N VAL A 227 -19.63 9.36 -0.26
CA VAL A 227 -20.73 8.42 0.00
C VAL A 227 -21.96 8.75 -0.86
N SER A 228 -22.28 10.02 -1.06
CA SER A 228 -23.36 10.43 -1.96
C SER A 228 -23.09 10.00 -3.40
N LEU A 229 -21.86 10.18 -3.89
CA LEU A 229 -21.45 9.69 -5.20
C LEU A 229 -21.55 8.16 -5.32
N GLN A 230 -21.19 7.42 -4.27
CA GLN A 230 -21.34 5.98 -4.23
C GLN A 230 -22.82 5.55 -4.31
N LEU A 231 -23.72 6.25 -3.61
CA LEU A 231 -25.16 5.98 -3.68
C LEU A 231 -25.72 6.28 -5.09
N VAL A 232 -25.32 7.39 -5.69
CA VAL A 232 -25.68 7.70 -7.09
C VAL A 232 -25.11 6.63 -8.03
N GLY A 233 -23.87 6.21 -7.81
CA GLY A 233 -23.24 5.11 -8.55
C GLY A 233 -24.03 3.80 -8.46
N LEU A 234 -24.51 3.45 -7.26
CA LEU A 234 -25.34 2.26 -7.03
C LEU A 234 -26.66 2.31 -7.81
N VAL A 235 -27.32 3.48 -7.85
CA VAL A 235 -28.54 3.65 -8.67
C VAL A 235 -28.23 3.53 -10.16
N LEU A 236 -27.10 4.06 -10.61
CA LEU A 236 -26.65 3.89 -11.99
C LEU A 236 -26.34 2.42 -12.30
N ASP A 237 -25.69 1.68 -11.38
CA ASP A 237 -25.43 0.25 -11.54
C ASP A 237 -26.72 -0.56 -11.70
N ALA A 238 -27.73 -0.30 -10.86
CA ALA A 238 -29.06 -0.93 -10.99
C ALA A 238 -29.71 -0.60 -12.35
N THR A 239 -29.61 0.66 -12.79
CA THR A 239 -30.14 1.11 -14.09
C THR A 239 -29.41 0.46 -15.25
N ILE A 240 -28.07 0.38 -15.20
CA ILE A 240 -27.23 -0.27 -16.22
C ILE A 240 -27.62 -1.75 -16.35
N VAL A 241 -27.70 -2.48 -15.23
CA VAL A 241 -28.04 -3.90 -15.22
C VAL A 241 -29.44 -4.12 -15.79
N ALA A 242 -30.43 -3.32 -15.39
CA ALA A 242 -31.80 -3.44 -15.89
C ALA A 242 -31.92 -3.13 -17.40
N LEU A 243 -31.28 -2.06 -17.88
CA LEU A 243 -31.28 -1.68 -19.30
C LEU A 243 -30.49 -2.66 -20.17
N LEU A 244 -29.33 -3.10 -19.69
CA LEU A 244 -28.51 -4.10 -20.39
C LEU A 244 -29.26 -5.42 -20.54
N TRP A 245 -29.85 -5.92 -19.44
CA TRP A 245 -30.68 -7.11 -19.47
C TRP A 245 -31.83 -6.96 -20.50
N ARG A 246 -32.53 -5.82 -20.47
CA ARG A 246 -33.64 -5.56 -21.41
C ARG A 246 -33.21 -5.59 -22.87
N VAL A 247 -32.04 -5.03 -23.20
CA VAL A 247 -31.49 -5.02 -24.55
C VAL A 247 -31.03 -6.40 -24.98
N LEU A 248 -30.35 -7.14 -24.11
CA LEU A 248 -29.76 -8.44 -24.44
C LEU A 248 -30.80 -9.57 -24.43
N ALA A 249 -31.78 -9.55 -23.53
CA ALA A 249 -32.84 -10.56 -23.49
C ALA A 249 -33.78 -10.47 -24.71
N TRP A 250 -33.95 -9.27 -25.26
CA TRP A 250 -34.71 -9.11 -26.54
C TRP A 250 -34.01 -9.70 -27.76
N THR A 251 -32.68 -9.87 -27.71
CA THR A 251 -31.91 -10.38 -28.85
C THR A 251 -31.87 -11.90 -28.86
N ARG A 252 -32.21 -12.51 -30.02
CA ARG A 252 -32.36 -13.98 -30.13
C ARG A 252 -31.08 -14.75 -30.36
N THR A 253 -30.05 -14.14 -30.98
CA THR A 253 -28.82 -14.86 -31.35
C THR A 253 -27.61 -14.46 -30.52
N THR A 254 -26.80 -15.42 -30.13
CA THR A 254 -25.52 -15.20 -29.39
C THR A 254 -24.61 -14.22 -30.11
N LYS A 255 -24.49 -14.36 -31.44
CA LYS A 255 -23.69 -13.48 -32.26
C LYS A 255 -24.15 -12.02 -32.18
N LEU A 256 -25.46 -11.78 -32.17
CA LEU A 256 -26.01 -10.43 -32.09
C LEU A 256 -25.82 -9.87 -30.69
N LYS A 257 -25.99 -10.68 -29.63
CA LYS A 257 -25.68 -10.28 -28.23
C LYS A 257 -24.24 -9.81 -28.07
N LEU A 258 -23.28 -10.60 -28.58
CA LEU A 258 -21.85 -10.24 -28.53
C LEU A 258 -21.53 -8.96 -29.32
N ARG A 259 -22.14 -8.79 -30.49
CA ARG A 259 -21.98 -7.55 -31.30
C ARG A 259 -22.56 -6.33 -30.58
N ILE A 260 -23.72 -6.47 -29.94
CA ILE A 260 -24.34 -5.38 -29.18
C ILE A 260 -23.45 -5.01 -27.97
N LEU A 261 -22.93 -6.00 -27.22
CA LEU A 261 -21.97 -5.76 -26.14
C LEU A 261 -20.74 -5.01 -26.64
N GLY A 262 -20.12 -5.49 -27.73
CA GLY A 262 -18.98 -4.81 -28.35
C GLY A 262 -19.31 -3.36 -28.78
N LYS A 263 -20.49 -3.11 -29.37
CA LYS A 263 -20.94 -1.75 -29.71
C LYS A 263 -21.12 -0.87 -28.48
N ILE A 264 -21.72 -1.37 -27.41
CA ILE A 264 -21.90 -0.63 -26.16
C ILE A 264 -20.54 -0.23 -25.58
N LEU A 265 -19.58 -1.16 -25.49
CA LEU A 265 -18.24 -0.90 -24.96
C LEU A 265 -17.49 0.12 -25.84
N PHE A 266 -17.55 -0.02 -27.15
CA PHE A 266 -16.91 0.90 -28.09
C PHE A 266 -17.51 2.31 -28.02
N LEU A 267 -18.84 2.44 -28.01
CA LEU A 267 -19.54 3.72 -27.90
C LEU A 267 -19.23 4.38 -26.54
N SER A 268 -19.21 3.60 -25.46
CA SER A 268 -18.89 4.11 -24.13
C SER A 268 -17.45 4.62 -24.06
N SER A 269 -16.47 3.88 -24.62
CA SER A 269 -15.08 4.31 -24.66
C SER A 269 -14.90 5.58 -25.49
N SER A 270 -15.55 5.67 -26.65
CA SER A 270 -15.50 6.85 -27.52
C SER A 270 -16.10 8.09 -26.85
N MET A 271 -17.24 7.91 -26.16
CA MET A 271 -17.90 9.02 -25.45
C MET A 271 -17.11 9.50 -24.24
N ILE A 272 -16.47 8.59 -23.50
CA ILE A 272 -15.55 8.92 -22.40
C ILE A 272 -14.34 9.69 -22.93
N ALA A 273 -13.72 9.22 -24.01
CA ALA A 273 -12.59 9.89 -24.63
C ALA A 273 -12.95 11.33 -25.04
N LEU A 274 -14.09 11.52 -25.68
CA LEU A 274 -14.59 12.84 -26.04
C LEU A 274 -14.83 13.74 -24.82
N PHE A 275 -15.43 13.18 -23.77
CA PHE A 275 -15.70 13.90 -22.53
C PHE A 275 -14.40 14.37 -21.84
N TRP A 276 -13.39 13.51 -21.79
CA TRP A 276 -12.10 13.86 -21.19
C TRP A 276 -11.28 14.83 -22.05
N ILE A 277 -11.30 14.67 -23.36
CA ILE A 277 -10.67 15.62 -24.30
C ILE A 277 -11.33 17.02 -24.15
N ALA A 278 -12.65 17.07 -24.14
CA ALA A 278 -13.37 18.31 -23.92
C ALA A 278 -13.04 18.94 -22.56
N GLY A 279 -12.97 18.15 -21.49
CA GLY A 279 -12.60 18.60 -20.15
C GLY A 279 -11.16 19.15 -20.06
N THR A 280 -10.20 18.54 -20.76
CA THR A 280 -8.82 19.01 -20.79
C THR A 280 -8.65 20.29 -21.63
N VAL A 281 -9.39 20.40 -22.75
CA VAL A 281 -9.38 21.59 -23.61
C VAL A 281 -10.02 22.79 -22.90
N LEU A 282 -11.16 22.59 -22.25
CA LEU A 282 -11.88 23.64 -21.53
C LEU A 282 -11.18 24.03 -20.22
N GLY A 283 -10.53 23.08 -19.55
CA GLY A 283 -9.80 23.28 -18.29
C GLY A 283 -8.41 23.87 -18.43
N GLY A 284 -7.94 24.18 -19.65
CA GLY A 284 -6.64 24.80 -19.90
C GLY A 284 -5.42 23.92 -19.62
N THR A 285 -5.62 22.67 -19.22
CA THR A 285 -4.53 21.69 -18.98
C THR A 285 -4.20 20.97 -20.29
N ARG A 286 -3.19 21.46 -21.00
CA ARG A 286 -2.78 20.96 -22.33
C ARG A 286 -1.83 19.75 -22.30
N ARG A 287 -1.50 19.17 -21.15
CA ARG A 287 -0.50 18.11 -21.06
C ARG A 287 -1.14 16.75 -20.77
N PHE A 288 -0.99 15.82 -21.71
CA PHE A 288 -1.30 14.41 -21.53
C PHE A 288 0.03 13.68 -21.22
N ASN A 289 0.21 13.22 -19.99
CA ASN A 289 1.32 12.34 -19.68
C ASN A 289 0.92 10.91 -20.02
N VAL A 290 1.51 10.35 -21.07
CA VAL A 290 1.32 8.96 -21.47
C VAL A 290 2.68 8.27 -21.43
N ALA A 291 2.91 7.43 -20.41
CA ALA A 291 4.08 6.56 -20.37
C ALA A 291 3.62 5.11 -20.62
N PHE A 292 4.22 4.45 -21.59
CA PHE A 292 3.97 3.05 -21.90
C PHE A 292 5.22 2.23 -21.56
N GLY A 293 5.14 1.42 -20.50
CA GLY A 293 6.07 0.33 -20.26
C GLY A 293 5.57 -0.96 -20.93
N SER A 294 6.47 -1.87 -21.31
CA SER A 294 6.08 -3.17 -21.88
C SER A 294 5.24 -4.01 -20.91
N LEU A 295 5.50 -3.92 -19.61
CA LEU A 295 4.72 -4.57 -18.56
C LEU A 295 3.32 -3.98 -18.46
N TYR A 296 3.17 -2.66 -18.56
CA TYR A 296 1.87 -1.99 -18.56
C TYR A 296 0.98 -2.47 -19.72
N GLY A 297 1.53 -2.54 -20.95
CA GLY A 297 0.78 -3.02 -22.11
C GLY A 297 0.31 -4.47 -21.96
N PHE A 298 1.16 -5.34 -21.39
CA PHE A 298 0.81 -6.72 -21.14
C PHE A 298 -0.29 -6.87 -20.08
N ASP A 299 -0.24 -6.06 -19.05
CA ASP A 299 -1.24 -6.06 -17.99
C ASP A 299 -2.60 -5.55 -18.49
N ILE A 300 -2.62 -4.48 -19.27
CA ILE A 300 -3.85 -3.99 -19.92
C ILE A 300 -4.47 -5.06 -20.84
N LEU A 301 -3.65 -5.84 -21.54
CA LEU A 301 -4.16 -6.93 -22.39
C LEU A 301 -4.82 -8.03 -21.56
N LYS A 302 -4.17 -8.46 -20.47
CA LYS A 302 -4.75 -9.47 -19.55
C LYS A 302 -6.06 -8.98 -18.92
N ASP A 303 -6.06 -7.73 -18.44
CA ASP A 303 -7.24 -7.13 -17.83
C ASP A 303 -8.38 -6.99 -18.82
N SER A 304 -8.07 -6.63 -20.06
CA SER A 304 -9.07 -6.53 -21.12
C SER A 304 -9.68 -7.89 -21.45
N ALA A 305 -8.88 -8.95 -21.48
CA ALA A 305 -9.36 -10.31 -21.70
C ALA A 305 -10.24 -10.78 -20.53
N ALA A 306 -9.82 -10.55 -19.29
CA ALA A 306 -10.58 -10.90 -18.09
C ALA A 306 -11.89 -10.10 -18.00
N PHE A 307 -11.85 -8.80 -18.29
CA PHE A 307 -13.03 -7.95 -18.28
C PHE A 307 -14.03 -8.30 -19.41
N ALA A 308 -13.55 -8.61 -20.60
CA ALA A 308 -14.40 -9.12 -21.67
C ALA A 308 -15.08 -10.43 -21.28
N THR A 309 -14.33 -11.36 -20.69
CA THR A 309 -14.85 -12.65 -20.20
C THR A 309 -15.88 -12.44 -19.10
N LEU A 310 -15.61 -11.53 -18.16
CA LEU A 310 -16.55 -11.16 -17.09
C LEU A 310 -17.86 -10.60 -17.67
N ILE A 311 -17.79 -9.61 -18.55
CA ILE A 311 -19.00 -8.98 -19.12
C ILE A 311 -19.80 -9.97 -19.96
N ILE A 312 -19.16 -10.79 -20.78
CA ILE A 312 -19.82 -11.81 -21.58
C ILE A 312 -20.51 -12.82 -20.66
N SER A 313 -19.77 -13.42 -19.72
CA SER A 313 -20.30 -14.46 -18.83
C SER A 313 -21.41 -13.91 -17.92
N ALA A 314 -21.23 -12.74 -17.32
CA ALA A 314 -22.24 -12.11 -16.46
C ALA A 314 -23.51 -11.74 -17.25
N SER A 315 -23.37 -11.17 -18.45
CA SER A 315 -24.50 -10.80 -19.29
C SER A 315 -25.30 -12.03 -19.73
N PHE A 316 -24.64 -13.09 -20.17
CA PHE A 316 -25.32 -14.32 -20.56
C PHE A 316 -25.95 -15.02 -19.36
N TRP A 317 -25.24 -15.09 -18.24
CA TRP A 317 -25.78 -15.65 -17.01
C TRP A 317 -27.05 -14.93 -16.53
N THR A 318 -27.03 -13.59 -16.53
CA THR A 318 -28.18 -12.75 -16.19
C THR A 318 -29.35 -12.94 -17.16
N CYS A 319 -29.08 -13.17 -18.46
CA CYS A 319 -30.11 -13.47 -19.43
C CYS A 319 -30.75 -14.85 -19.25
N GLU A 320 -30.00 -15.87 -18.77
CA GLU A 320 -30.50 -17.22 -18.52
C GLU A 320 -31.22 -17.37 -17.18
N THR A 321 -30.90 -16.54 -16.20
CA THR A 321 -31.52 -16.56 -14.86
C THR A 321 -32.51 -15.38 -14.68
N SER A 322 -32.07 -14.38 -13.94
CA SER A 322 -32.73 -13.09 -13.79
C SER A 322 -31.72 -12.09 -13.20
N THR A 323 -32.01 -10.80 -13.32
CA THR A 323 -31.17 -9.76 -12.72
C THR A 323 -31.12 -9.88 -11.19
N ILE A 324 -32.21 -10.28 -10.55
CA ILE A 324 -32.32 -10.44 -9.10
C ILE A 324 -31.54 -11.66 -8.64
N THR A 325 -31.72 -12.80 -9.30
CA THR A 325 -31.04 -14.06 -8.93
C THR A 325 -29.53 -13.93 -9.08
N SER A 326 -29.04 -13.39 -10.21
CA SER A 326 -27.61 -13.23 -10.45
C SER A 326 -26.97 -12.25 -9.45
N SER A 327 -27.58 -11.10 -9.20
CA SER A 327 -27.10 -10.13 -8.22
C SER A 327 -27.14 -10.64 -6.79
N GLY A 328 -28.21 -11.38 -6.42
CA GLY A 328 -28.35 -12.01 -5.10
C GLY A 328 -27.27 -13.07 -4.84
N VAL A 329 -26.99 -13.94 -5.80
CA VAL A 329 -25.92 -14.94 -5.69
C VAL A 329 -24.54 -14.29 -5.56
N VAL A 330 -24.26 -13.25 -6.34
CA VAL A 330 -22.99 -12.51 -6.21
C VAL A 330 -22.87 -11.87 -4.82
N THR A 331 -23.90 -11.20 -4.35
CA THR A 331 -23.91 -10.56 -3.01
C THR A 331 -23.71 -11.60 -1.91
N PHE A 332 -24.38 -12.75 -2.00
CA PHE A 332 -24.18 -13.86 -1.07
C PHE A 332 -22.73 -14.35 -1.07
N LEU A 333 -22.15 -14.63 -2.22
CA LEU A 333 -20.79 -15.18 -2.30
C LEU A 333 -19.75 -14.18 -1.79
N VAL A 334 -19.88 -12.90 -2.12
CA VAL A 334 -19.04 -11.84 -1.56
C VAL A 334 -19.20 -11.76 -0.03
N GLY A 335 -20.43 -11.79 0.46
CA GLY A 335 -20.72 -11.74 1.89
C GLY A 335 -20.19 -12.96 2.65
N ALA A 336 -20.38 -14.15 2.11
CA ALA A 336 -19.88 -15.40 2.70
C ALA A 336 -18.33 -15.41 2.71
N TRP A 337 -17.71 -15.01 1.61
CA TRP A 337 -16.25 -14.91 1.53
C TRP A 337 -15.71 -13.90 2.53
N ALA A 338 -16.22 -12.67 2.52
CA ALA A 338 -15.76 -11.60 3.41
C ALA A 338 -15.98 -11.97 4.89
N SER A 339 -17.15 -12.53 5.22
CA SER A 339 -17.44 -12.98 6.60
C SER A 339 -16.52 -14.11 7.04
N THR A 340 -16.29 -15.09 6.18
CA THR A 340 -15.39 -16.21 6.47
C THR A 340 -13.96 -15.74 6.65
N MET A 341 -13.48 -14.85 5.78
CA MET A 341 -12.15 -14.27 5.92
C MET A 341 -12.02 -13.43 7.20
N ASN A 342 -13.04 -12.67 7.57
CA ASN A 342 -13.07 -11.94 8.84
C ASN A 342 -13.04 -12.89 10.05
N VAL A 343 -13.74 -14.00 10.00
CA VAL A 343 -13.70 -15.01 11.05
C VAL A 343 -12.37 -15.77 11.08
N LEU A 344 -11.74 -16.07 9.96
CA LEU A 344 -10.45 -16.76 9.86
C LEU A 344 -9.25 -15.87 10.19
N ALA A 345 -9.31 -14.60 9.83
CA ALA A 345 -8.25 -13.61 10.06
C ALA A 345 -8.04 -13.23 11.55
N LEU A 346 -8.54 -14.02 12.42
CA LEU A 346 -8.77 -13.80 13.83
C LEU A 346 -7.55 -13.83 14.70
N GLY A 347 -7.47 -12.87 15.61
CA GLY A 347 -6.36 -12.68 16.53
C GLY A 347 -5.25 -11.84 15.92
N ASN A 348 -5.45 -11.30 14.72
CA ASN A 348 -4.54 -10.36 14.14
C ASN A 348 -4.90 -8.96 14.64
N TRP A 349 -3.90 -8.22 15.14
CA TRP A 349 -4.10 -6.84 15.59
C TRP A 349 -4.73 -5.94 14.52
N ALA A 350 -4.58 -6.29 13.23
CA ALA A 350 -5.13 -5.55 12.10
C ALA A 350 -6.63 -5.78 11.87
N HIS A 351 -7.23 -6.82 12.45
CA HIS A 351 -8.61 -7.22 12.18
C HIS A 351 -9.54 -7.02 13.38
N SER A 352 -10.86 -6.96 13.10
CA SER A 352 -11.87 -6.87 14.16
C SER A 352 -11.88 -8.08 15.09
N SER A 353 -12.49 -7.90 16.25
CA SER A 353 -12.70 -9.03 17.18
C SER A 353 -13.55 -10.11 16.52
N ARG A 354 -13.33 -11.36 16.87
CA ARG A 354 -14.07 -12.53 16.36
C ARG A 354 -15.57 -12.39 16.52
N ALA A 355 -16.01 -11.94 17.66
CA ALA A 355 -17.41 -11.75 17.96
C ALA A 355 -18.10 -10.78 16.99
N SER A 356 -17.42 -9.71 16.56
CA SER A 356 -17.97 -8.77 15.59
C SER A 356 -18.05 -9.34 14.17
N GLY A 357 -17.22 -10.35 13.82
CA GLY A 357 -17.29 -11.04 12.54
C GLY A 357 -18.40 -12.07 12.43
N LEU A 358 -18.90 -12.59 13.58
CA LEU A 358 -19.98 -13.58 13.60
C LEU A 358 -21.35 -13.00 13.23
N VAL A 359 -21.65 -11.77 13.66
CA VAL A 359 -22.96 -11.13 13.39
C VAL A 359 -23.20 -10.98 11.88
N PRO A 360 -22.29 -10.44 11.08
CA PRO A 360 -22.44 -10.39 9.62
C PRO A 360 -22.59 -11.79 8.99
N LEU A 361 -21.86 -12.79 9.47
CA LEU A 361 -21.97 -14.17 8.97
C LEU A 361 -23.36 -14.74 9.22
N TRP A 362 -23.93 -14.53 10.42
CA TRP A 362 -25.30 -14.93 10.74
C TRP A 362 -26.31 -14.21 9.82
N LEU A 363 -26.17 -12.90 9.62
CA LEU A 363 -27.07 -12.14 8.77
C LEU A 363 -27.02 -12.63 7.30
N VAL A 364 -25.81 -12.85 6.75
CA VAL A 364 -25.63 -13.38 5.40
C VAL A 364 -26.28 -14.75 5.27
N ALA A 365 -26.08 -15.65 6.24
CA ALA A 365 -26.62 -16.99 6.21
C ALA A 365 -28.16 -17.01 6.32
N ILE A 366 -28.73 -16.31 7.30
CA ILE A 366 -30.18 -16.23 7.48
C ILE A 366 -30.83 -15.59 6.24
N GLY A 367 -30.30 -14.45 5.79
CA GLY A 367 -30.81 -13.77 4.60
C GLY A 367 -30.74 -14.65 3.36
N THR A 368 -29.67 -15.44 3.18
CA THR A 368 -29.54 -16.36 2.06
C THR A 368 -30.53 -17.52 2.14
N VAL A 369 -30.72 -18.12 3.31
CA VAL A 369 -31.72 -19.19 3.50
C VAL A 369 -33.12 -18.67 3.16
N LEU A 370 -33.48 -17.48 3.64
CA LEU A 370 -34.76 -16.85 3.31
C LEU A 370 -34.87 -16.53 1.81
N PHE A 371 -33.79 -16.03 1.19
CA PHE A 371 -33.76 -15.74 -0.24
C PHE A 371 -33.91 -17.01 -1.10
N THR A 372 -33.31 -18.13 -0.70
CA THR A 372 -33.47 -19.42 -1.41
C THR A 372 -34.86 -19.99 -1.30
N TYR A 373 -35.63 -19.58 -0.28
CA TYR A 373 -37.03 -19.96 -0.15
C TYR A 373 -37.90 -19.27 -1.22
N THR A 374 -37.59 -18.00 -1.53
CA THR A 374 -38.35 -17.22 -2.51
C THR A 374 -37.83 -17.38 -3.95
N HIS A 375 -36.55 -17.76 -4.13
CA HIS A 375 -35.93 -17.95 -5.44
C HIS A 375 -35.28 -19.32 -5.57
N ASP A 376 -35.45 -19.97 -6.73
CA ASP A 376 -34.81 -21.26 -6.98
C ASP A 376 -33.34 -21.07 -7.42
N ILE A 377 -32.42 -21.23 -6.47
CA ILE A 377 -30.97 -21.17 -6.70
C ILE A 377 -30.41 -22.53 -7.18
N ARG A 378 -31.20 -23.60 -7.27
CA ARG A 378 -30.74 -24.92 -7.72
C ARG A 378 -30.06 -24.88 -9.08
N ALA A 379 -30.54 -24.03 -9.97
CA ALA A 379 -29.95 -23.83 -11.27
C ALA A 379 -28.48 -23.36 -11.25
N VAL A 380 -28.05 -22.71 -10.15
CA VAL A 380 -26.68 -22.17 -10.02
C VAL A 380 -25.80 -23.04 -9.12
N LEU A 381 -26.31 -23.51 -7.97
CA LEU A 381 -25.50 -24.15 -6.95
C LEU A 381 -25.62 -25.67 -6.85
N PHE A 382 -26.53 -26.32 -7.55
CA PHE A 382 -26.84 -27.78 -7.50
C PHE A 382 -27.16 -28.34 -6.09
N ILE A 383 -27.25 -27.52 -5.08
CA ILE A 383 -27.42 -27.90 -3.70
C ILE A 383 -28.91 -27.82 -3.35
N ARG A 384 -29.43 -28.84 -2.76
CA ARG A 384 -30.81 -28.81 -2.25
C ARG A 384 -30.90 -27.74 -1.16
N ARG A 385 -32.03 -27.02 -1.09
CA ARG A 385 -32.25 -25.92 -0.11
C ARG A 385 -31.92 -26.35 1.31
N ILE A 386 -32.39 -27.55 1.72
CA ILE A 386 -32.13 -28.12 3.05
C ILE A 386 -30.63 -28.40 3.24
N ALA A 387 -29.95 -28.91 2.23
CA ALA A 387 -28.51 -29.18 2.30
C ALA A 387 -27.69 -27.88 2.39
N LEU A 388 -28.10 -26.85 1.65
CA LEU A 388 -27.48 -25.52 1.75
C LEU A 388 -27.69 -24.92 3.15
N ALA A 389 -28.91 -24.95 3.66
CA ALA A 389 -29.22 -24.49 5.01
C ALA A 389 -28.43 -25.26 6.08
N GLY A 390 -28.35 -26.57 5.96
CA GLY A 390 -27.56 -27.43 6.84
C GLY A 390 -26.06 -27.12 6.78
N LEU A 391 -25.51 -26.93 5.58
CA LEU A 391 -24.12 -26.56 5.40
C LEU A 391 -23.81 -25.19 6.01
N LEU A 392 -24.63 -24.19 5.75
CA LEU A 392 -24.48 -22.85 6.31
C LEU A 392 -24.58 -22.87 7.84
N MET A 393 -25.56 -23.62 8.38
CA MET A 393 -25.71 -23.80 9.82
C MET A 393 -24.51 -24.51 10.44
N ALA A 394 -23.99 -25.56 9.82
CA ALA A 394 -22.78 -26.24 10.26
C ALA A 394 -21.54 -25.33 10.24
N LEU A 395 -21.37 -24.54 9.19
CA LEU A 395 -20.29 -23.56 9.10
C LEU A 395 -20.39 -22.48 10.19
N ILE A 396 -21.59 -22.00 10.46
CA ILE A 396 -21.82 -20.99 11.50
C ILE A 396 -21.57 -21.59 12.90
N ILE A 397 -22.05 -22.78 13.16
CA ILE A 397 -21.80 -23.50 14.44
C ILE A 397 -20.29 -23.71 14.61
N ALA A 398 -19.62 -24.20 13.58
CA ALA A 398 -18.16 -24.37 13.60
C ALA A 398 -17.43 -23.04 13.82
N ALA A 399 -17.80 -21.96 13.12
CA ALA A 399 -17.24 -20.64 13.30
C ALA A 399 -17.48 -20.10 14.71
N THR A 400 -18.69 -20.35 15.26
CA THR A 400 -19.06 -19.93 16.62
C THR A 400 -18.24 -20.69 17.66
N ILE A 401 -18.15 -22.00 17.56
CA ILE A 401 -17.31 -22.82 18.43
C ILE A 401 -15.84 -22.39 18.33
N PHE A 402 -15.34 -22.24 17.10
CA PHE A 402 -13.97 -21.81 16.88
C PHE A 402 -13.71 -20.42 17.46
N SER A 403 -14.67 -19.50 17.39
CA SER A 403 -14.58 -18.16 17.96
C SER A 403 -14.53 -18.17 19.50
N PHE A 404 -15.28 -19.06 20.15
CA PHE A 404 -15.30 -19.17 21.62
C PHE A 404 -14.16 -20.03 22.17
N THR A 405 -13.64 -21.00 21.42
CA THR A 405 -12.58 -21.90 21.89
C THR A 405 -11.20 -21.28 21.80
N LYS A 406 -10.92 -20.48 20.77
CA LYS A 406 -9.69 -19.69 20.73
C LYS A 406 -9.92 -18.37 21.48
N ARG A 407 -9.40 -18.27 22.68
CA ARG A 407 -9.40 -17.02 23.47
C ARG A 407 -8.81 -15.88 22.62
N LEU A 408 -9.42 -14.71 22.69
CA LEU A 408 -8.80 -13.44 22.30
C LEU A 408 -7.35 -13.44 22.77
N GLU A 409 -6.43 -12.85 22.00
CA GLU A 409 -5.09 -12.59 22.50
C GLU A 409 -5.20 -11.72 23.76
N ILE A 410 -5.29 -12.39 24.88
CA ILE A 410 -5.24 -11.78 26.20
C ILE A 410 -3.78 -11.89 26.58
N PHE A 411 -3.12 -10.76 26.66
CA PHE A 411 -1.76 -10.69 27.18
C PHE A 411 -1.87 -10.84 28.70
N GLU A 412 -1.57 -12.04 29.21
CA GLU A 412 -1.62 -12.31 30.63
C GLU A 412 -0.36 -11.75 31.32
N LYS A 413 -0.58 -11.00 32.39
CA LYS A 413 0.43 -10.49 33.34
C LYS A 413 1.36 -9.39 32.86
N ARG A 414 1.58 -9.17 31.56
CA ARG A 414 2.49 -8.13 31.06
C ARG A 414 2.00 -7.48 29.78
N HIS A 415 2.26 -6.18 29.65
CA HIS A 415 2.02 -5.47 28.41
C HIS A 415 3.09 -5.87 27.36
N PRO A 416 2.77 -6.05 26.08
CA PRO A 416 3.71 -6.51 25.04
C PRO A 416 4.99 -5.67 24.91
N ILE A 417 4.91 -4.37 25.19
CA ILE A 417 6.08 -3.46 25.17
C ILE A 417 7.11 -3.86 26.21
N ASN A 418 6.70 -4.36 27.35
CA ASN A 418 7.62 -4.79 28.40
C ASN A 418 8.55 -5.91 27.92
N ASP A 419 8.01 -6.89 27.20
CA ASP A 419 8.81 -7.97 26.62
C ASP A 419 9.76 -7.46 25.54
N LEU A 420 9.33 -6.45 24.73
CA LEU A 420 10.17 -5.84 23.71
C LEU A 420 11.38 -5.10 24.31
N ILE A 421 11.18 -4.39 25.43
CA ILE A 421 12.25 -3.71 26.16
C ILE A 421 13.26 -4.72 26.71
N TYR A 422 12.77 -5.79 27.35
CA TYR A 422 13.63 -6.84 27.87
C TYR A 422 14.42 -7.58 26.78
N ASP A 423 13.76 -7.96 25.70
CA ASP A 423 14.37 -8.58 24.52
C ASP A 423 15.42 -7.67 23.86
N ALA A 424 15.20 -6.33 23.87
CA ALA A 424 16.09 -5.36 23.29
C ALA A 424 17.43 -5.29 24.05
N GLN A 425 17.38 -5.31 25.36
CA GLN A 425 18.60 -5.35 26.18
C GLN A 425 19.43 -6.60 25.87
N THR A 426 18.81 -7.76 25.88
CA THR A 426 19.49 -9.04 25.60
C THR A 426 20.08 -9.07 24.18
N ARG A 427 19.37 -8.50 23.19
CA ARG A 427 19.89 -8.38 21.82
C ARG A 427 21.08 -7.46 21.73
N HIS A 428 21.04 -6.32 22.42
CA HIS A 428 22.14 -5.36 22.44
C HIS A 428 23.40 -5.95 23.08
N GLU A 429 23.27 -6.64 24.20
CA GLU A 429 24.39 -7.30 24.87
C GLU A 429 25.06 -8.35 23.96
N ARG A 430 24.28 -9.18 23.25
CA ARG A 430 24.81 -10.13 22.28
C ARG A 430 25.49 -9.43 21.09
N TRP A 431 24.88 -8.36 20.59
CA TRP A 431 25.46 -7.57 19.50
C TRP A 431 26.79 -6.93 19.91
N LEU A 432 26.85 -6.35 21.11
CA LEU A 432 28.11 -5.78 21.69
C LEU A 432 29.23 -6.79 21.71
N VAL A 433 28.99 -8.01 22.16
CA VAL A 433 29.98 -9.09 22.13
C VAL A 433 30.51 -9.29 20.71
N GLY A 434 29.64 -9.26 19.71
CA GLY A 434 30.05 -9.46 18.31
C GLY A 434 30.82 -8.30 17.68
N VAL A 435 30.64 -7.04 18.15
CA VAL A 435 31.27 -5.86 17.54
C VAL A 435 32.51 -5.35 18.26
N SER A 436 32.85 -5.90 19.45
CA SER A 436 33.98 -5.51 20.28
C SER A 436 34.80 -6.70 20.74
N THR A 437 34.92 -7.72 19.93
CA THR A 437 35.62 -8.96 20.29
C THR A 437 37.13 -8.80 20.25
N SER A 438 37.67 -8.01 19.32
CA SER A 438 39.10 -7.81 19.13
C SER A 438 39.69 -6.90 20.19
N LYS A 439 40.63 -7.43 20.98
CA LYS A 439 41.41 -6.65 21.92
C LYS A 439 42.82 -6.35 21.43
N THR A 440 43.25 -6.95 20.37
CA THR A 440 44.57 -6.79 19.74
C THR A 440 44.43 -6.61 18.25
N LEU A 441 45.35 -5.90 17.61
CA LEU A 441 45.37 -5.73 16.16
C LEU A 441 45.37 -7.08 15.42
N ALA A 442 46.11 -8.06 15.88
CA ALA A 442 46.13 -9.39 15.30
C ALA A 442 44.75 -10.07 15.33
N ALA A 443 44.02 -9.95 16.44
CA ALA A 443 42.67 -10.48 16.53
C ALA A 443 41.70 -9.71 15.61
N ALA A 444 41.84 -8.39 15.51
CA ALA A 444 41.01 -7.56 14.60
C ALA A 444 41.22 -7.95 13.12
N THR A 445 42.47 -8.20 12.72
CA THR A 445 42.81 -8.64 11.37
C THR A 445 42.17 -10.00 11.06
N MET A 446 42.29 -10.96 11.98
CA MET A 446 41.69 -12.29 11.81
C MET A 446 40.17 -12.23 11.70
N ILE A 447 39.48 -11.45 12.55
CA ILE A 447 38.04 -11.26 12.50
C ILE A 447 37.62 -10.57 11.19
N TYR A 448 38.44 -9.63 10.72
CA TYR A 448 38.20 -8.98 9.43
C TYR A 448 38.23 -10.02 8.29
N GLU A 449 39.30 -10.84 8.20
CA GLU A 449 39.43 -11.87 7.17
C GLU A 449 38.26 -12.87 7.22
N GLU A 450 37.87 -13.31 8.42
CA GLU A 450 36.74 -14.23 8.58
C GLU A 450 35.42 -13.62 8.07
N ARG A 451 35.16 -12.36 8.36
CA ARG A 451 33.93 -11.66 7.92
C ARG A 451 33.91 -11.35 6.44
N HIS A 452 35.05 -11.13 5.82
CA HIS A 452 35.16 -10.76 4.40
C HIS A 452 35.60 -11.93 3.50
N ALA A 453 35.25 -13.15 3.86
CA ALA A 453 35.50 -14.36 3.08
C ALA A 453 36.98 -14.53 2.71
N GLY A 454 37.87 -14.29 3.66
CA GLY A 454 39.33 -14.45 3.49
C GLY A 454 40.03 -13.28 2.81
N LYS A 455 39.33 -12.16 2.57
CA LYS A 455 39.98 -10.94 2.07
C LYS A 455 40.80 -10.31 3.20
N VAL A 456 42.05 -9.99 2.90
CA VAL A 456 42.93 -9.28 3.85
C VAL A 456 42.38 -7.88 4.20
N ALA A 457 42.77 -7.37 5.35
CA ALA A 457 42.37 -6.03 5.75
C ALA A 457 42.94 -4.96 4.79
N PRO A 458 42.33 -3.78 4.63
CA PRO A 458 42.82 -2.74 3.74
C PRO A 458 44.21 -2.23 4.19
N PRO A 459 44.97 -1.58 3.30
CA PRO A 459 46.22 -0.92 3.71
C PRO A 459 45.98 0.08 4.84
N ASN A 460 46.97 0.29 5.70
CA ASN A 460 46.89 1.20 6.85
C ASN A 460 45.79 0.83 7.87
N PHE A 461 45.43 -0.47 7.92
CA PHE A 461 44.45 -0.97 8.90
C PHE A 461 44.94 -0.85 10.33
N ALA A 462 46.26 -0.95 10.53
CA ALA A 462 46.88 -0.81 11.87
C ALA A 462 46.71 0.62 12.42
N GLU A 463 46.90 1.61 11.58
CA GLU A 463 46.72 3.05 11.89
C GLU A 463 45.25 3.34 12.21
N TRP A 464 44.34 2.79 11.42
CA TRP A 464 42.92 2.88 11.72
C TRP A 464 42.56 2.22 13.06
N TYR A 465 43.11 1.00 13.32
CA TYR A 465 42.79 0.30 14.55
C TYR A 465 43.33 1.06 15.79
N GLN A 466 44.51 1.65 15.67
CA GLN A 466 45.06 2.52 16.70
C GLN A 466 44.20 3.78 16.87
N PHE A 467 43.76 4.39 15.77
CA PHE A 467 42.84 5.53 15.77
C PHE A 467 41.50 5.16 16.43
N ALA A 468 40.97 3.96 16.18
CA ALA A 468 39.72 3.46 16.76
C ALA A 468 39.85 2.98 18.20
N SER A 469 41.06 3.03 18.80
CA SER A 469 41.29 2.61 20.17
C SER A 469 40.40 3.34 21.16
N GLY A 470 39.69 2.58 22.01
CA GLY A 470 38.71 3.11 22.98
C GLY A 470 37.30 3.21 22.48
N SER A 471 37.02 3.02 21.16
CA SER A 471 35.65 2.92 20.67
C SER A 471 35.04 1.55 21.06
N PRO A 472 33.75 1.52 21.40
CA PRO A 472 33.06 0.23 21.66
C PRO A 472 32.80 -0.60 20.39
N ILE A 473 33.03 -0.05 19.20
CA ILE A 473 32.77 -0.70 17.92
C ILE A 473 34.06 -0.71 17.09
N THR A 474 34.66 -1.88 16.94
CA THR A 474 35.92 -2.07 16.19
C THR A 474 35.81 -3.15 15.10
N ASP A 475 34.87 -4.09 15.23
CA ASP A 475 34.87 -5.29 14.42
C ASP A 475 33.71 -5.35 13.41
N ASN A 476 32.73 -4.45 13.45
CA ASN A 476 31.59 -4.52 12.59
C ASN A 476 31.20 -3.16 11.99
N PHE A 477 31.25 -3.11 10.64
CA PHE A 477 30.86 -1.96 9.82
C PHE A 477 30.01 -2.44 8.64
N ALA A 478 28.99 -3.25 8.94
CA ALA A 478 28.15 -3.89 7.91
C ALA A 478 27.47 -2.90 6.97
N GLN A 479 27.22 -1.66 7.38
CA GLN A 479 26.71 -0.61 6.50
C GLN A 479 27.71 -0.27 5.40
N ILE A 480 29.00 -0.15 5.72
CA ILE A 480 30.07 0.10 4.76
C ILE A 480 30.15 -1.04 3.74
N ASP A 481 30.12 -2.29 4.24
CA ASP A 481 30.20 -3.48 3.38
C ASP A 481 29.02 -3.54 2.40
N ARG A 482 27.80 -3.25 2.87
CA ARG A 482 26.59 -3.21 2.03
C ARG A 482 26.68 -2.12 0.96
N ASP A 483 27.14 -0.93 1.34
CA ASP A 483 27.21 0.21 0.43
C ASP A 483 28.25 0.01 -0.65
N LEU A 484 29.40 -0.60 -0.32
CA LEU A 484 30.49 -0.83 -1.26
C LEU A 484 30.34 -2.13 -2.08
N ALA A 485 29.55 -3.10 -1.63
CA ALA A 485 29.39 -4.39 -2.30
C ALA A 485 29.04 -4.28 -3.80
N PRO A 486 28.14 -3.41 -4.26
CA PRO A 486 27.82 -3.27 -5.67
C PRO A 486 28.99 -2.79 -6.52
N PHE A 487 29.90 -2.00 -5.96
CA PHE A 487 31.04 -1.40 -6.67
C PHE A 487 32.22 -2.37 -6.88
N TRP A 488 32.28 -3.46 -6.12
CA TRP A 488 33.32 -4.49 -6.30
C TRP A 488 33.28 -5.18 -7.68
N LYS A 489 32.18 -5.05 -8.40
CA LYS A 489 32.01 -5.64 -9.73
C LYS A 489 32.71 -4.85 -10.83
N PHE A 490 33.02 -3.58 -10.62
CA PHE A 490 33.68 -2.72 -11.58
C PHE A 490 35.20 -2.85 -11.46
N SER A 491 35.90 -2.61 -12.55
CA SER A 491 37.35 -2.44 -12.49
C SER A 491 37.71 -1.14 -11.79
N PRO A 492 38.88 -1.00 -11.18
CA PRO A 492 39.33 0.26 -10.58
C PRO A 492 39.33 1.41 -11.58
N GLU A 493 39.74 1.17 -12.83
CA GLU A 493 39.73 2.18 -13.91
C GLU A 493 38.29 2.68 -14.19
N GLU A 494 37.32 1.76 -14.29
CA GLU A 494 35.92 2.11 -14.49
C GLU A 494 35.34 2.91 -13.30
N LEU A 495 35.74 2.55 -12.08
CA LEU A 495 35.32 3.31 -10.89
C LEU A 495 35.85 4.74 -10.91
N ARG A 496 37.12 4.95 -11.29
CA ARG A 496 37.69 6.29 -11.43
C ARG A 496 36.92 7.11 -12.47
N LYS A 497 36.64 6.53 -13.66
CA LYS A 497 35.80 7.20 -14.67
C LYS A 497 34.40 7.57 -14.15
N ARG A 498 33.82 6.71 -13.31
CA ARG A 498 32.51 6.97 -12.70
C ARG A 498 32.57 8.08 -11.63
N VAL A 499 33.67 8.19 -10.91
CA VAL A 499 33.91 9.33 -10.00
C VAL A 499 34.04 10.62 -10.80
N ASP A 500 34.86 10.61 -11.86
CA ASP A 500 35.07 11.77 -12.73
C ASP A 500 33.77 12.28 -13.35
N ALA A 501 32.85 11.37 -13.71
CA ALA A 501 31.54 11.73 -14.24
C ALA A 501 30.64 12.47 -13.23
N MET A 502 30.95 12.40 -11.95
CA MET A 502 30.19 13.11 -10.89
C MET A 502 30.76 14.49 -10.59
N ILE A 503 31.98 14.79 -11.03
CA ILE A 503 32.63 16.08 -10.78
C ILE A 503 31.91 17.16 -11.60
N GLY A 504 31.49 18.23 -10.91
CA GLY A 504 30.77 19.33 -11.54
C GLY A 504 29.27 19.06 -11.81
N TYR A 505 28.75 17.94 -11.35
CA TYR A 505 27.32 17.67 -11.44
C TYR A 505 26.54 18.60 -10.49
N GLU A 506 25.39 19.11 -10.95
CA GLU A 506 24.58 20.07 -10.19
C GLU A 506 24.17 19.53 -8.80
N GLY A 507 24.48 20.29 -7.76
CA GLY A 507 24.20 19.98 -6.36
C GLY A 507 25.08 18.88 -5.77
N ILE A 508 26.23 18.59 -6.38
CA ILE A 508 27.25 17.68 -5.85
C ILE A 508 28.52 18.46 -5.56
N ALA A 509 28.94 18.42 -4.30
CA ALA A 509 30.24 18.95 -3.89
C ALA A 509 31.32 17.90 -4.02
N THR A 510 32.58 18.31 -4.05
CA THR A 510 33.72 17.39 -4.08
C THR A 510 34.72 17.67 -2.95
N ILE A 511 35.25 16.62 -2.36
CA ILE A 511 36.44 16.67 -1.50
C ILE A 511 37.54 15.88 -2.21
N THR A 512 38.69 16.54 -2.39
CA THR A 512 39.86 15.92 -3.00
C THR A 512 40.98 15.75 -1.95
N ILE A 513 41.52 14.56 -1.88
CA ILE A 513 42.70 14.24 -1.06
C ILE A 513 43.87 14.07 -2.02
N GLU A 514 44.90 14.91 -1.90
CA GLU A 514 46.13 14.86 -2.71
C GLU A 514 47.34 14.97 -1.79
N ASN A 515 48.21 13.97 -1.83
CA ASN A 515 49.42 13.92 -0.97
C ASN A 515 49.14 14.20 0.51
N GLY A 516 47.99 13.70 1.02
CA GLY A 516 47.54 13.91 2.41
C GLY A 516 46.96 15.30 2.69
N SER A 517 46.87 16.20 1.71
CA SER A 517 46.18 17.48 1.81
C SER A 517 44.72 17.34 1.37
N VAL A 518 43.83 17.99 2.09
CA VAL A 518 42.38 17.97 1.77
C VAL A 518 41.97 19.29 1.19
N SER A 519 41.42 19.25 -0.03
CA SER A 519 40.79 20.39 -0.68
C SER A 519 39.32 20.14 -0.97
N ARG A 520 38.54 21.18 -1.11
CA ARG A 520 37.09 21.12 -1.36
C ARG A 520 36.67 22.01 -2.51
N SER A 521 35.65 21.59 -3.24
CA SER A 521 35.01 22.40 -4.30
C SER A 521 33.50 22.22 -4.22
N ASP A 522 32.78 23.32 -4.19
CA ASP A 522 31.30 23.33 -4.23
C ASP A 522 30.90 23.88 -5.60
N ALA A 523 30.48 22.99 -6.50
CA ALA A 523 30.11 23.38 -7.86
C ALA A 523 28.71 24.02 -7.85
N GLY A 524 28.65 25.35 -7.70
CA GLY A 524 27.42 26.11 -7.95
C GLY A 524 26.88 26.95 -6.79
N ASN A 525 27.52 26.94 -5.63
CA ASN A 525 27.19 27.85 -4.52
C ASN A 525 28.44 28.59 -4.05
N ASP A 526 28.47 29.89 -4.26
CA ASP A 526 29.48 30.77 -3.67
C ASP A 526 29.31 30.96 -2.14
N GLY A 527 28.51 30.10 -1.51
CA GLY A 527 28.20 30.10 -0.08
C GLY A 527 29.13 29.19 0.73
N ASP A 528 29.52 29.67 1.89
CA ASP A 528 30.27 28.91 2.90
C ASP A 528 29.44 27.68 3.36
N ASN A 529 29.74 26.50 2.84
CA ASN A 529 28.98 25.28 3.14
C ASN A 529 29.57 24.60 4.38
N GLN A 530 29.05 24.97 5.55
CA GLN A 530 29.54 24.50 6.84
C GLN A 530 29.56 22.96 6.97
N ASP A 531 28.59 22.27 6.38
CA ASP A 531 28.53 20.80 6.43
C ASP A 531 29.71 20.17 5.68
N LEU A 532 30.08 20.72 4.53
CA LEU A 532 31.23 20.28 3.75
C LEU A 532 32.54 20.51 4.48
N ASP A 533 32.65 21.65 5.15
CA ASP A 533 33.80 22.02 5.96
C ASP A 533 34.00 21.06 7.13
N GLU A 534 32.95 20.71 7.81
CA GLU A 534 33.05 19.79 8.94
C GLU A 534 33.46 18.37 8.49
N VAL A 535 32.96 17.91 7.31
CA VAL A 535 33.40 16.64 6.72
C VAL A 535 34.89 16.71 6.34
N ALA A 536 35.32 17.78 5.67
CA ALA A 536 36.72 17.97 5.31
C ALA A 536 37.64 17.98 6.54
N LYS A 537 37.29 18.71 7.61
CA LYS A 537 38.04 18.72 8.89
C LYS A 537 38.10 17.34 9.56
N MET A 538 37.06 16.50 9.41
CA MET A 538 37.15 15.14 9.93
C MET A 538 38.17 14.32 9.14
N ILE A 539 38.20 14.47 7.80
CA ILE A 539 39.11 13.73 6.92
C ILE A 539 40.57 14.20 7.15
N GLU A 540 40.84 15.47 7.35
CA GLU A 540 42.16 16.03 7.64
C GLU A 540 42.90 15.29 8.77
N LYS A 541 42.16 14.78 9.77
CA LYS A 541 42.77 14.09 10.93
C LYS A 541 43.47 12.76 10.57
N PHE A 542 43.15 12.18 9.42
CA PHE A 542 43.70 10.88 8.99
C PHE A 542 44.07 10.86 7.50
N SER A 543 44.03 11.99 6.80
CA SER A 543 44.29 12.12 5.35
C SER A 543 45.68 11.62 4.96
N GLN A 544 46.67 11.71 5.84
CA GLN A 544 48.02 11.21 5.61
C GLN A 544 48.10 9.69 5.39
N HIS A 545 47.06 8.95 5.87
CA HIS A 545 47.00 7.50 5.69
C HIS A 545 46.13 7.08 4.50
N MET A 546 45.61 8.06 3.73
CA MET A 546 44.78 7.82 2.57
C MET A 546 45.58 7.87 1.26
N PRO A 547 45.15 7.13 0.21
CA PRO A 547 45.62 7.38 -1.14
C PRO A 547 44.99 8.66 -1.70
N ASP A 548 45.55 9.18 -2.76
CA ASP A 548 44.93 10.27 -3.50
C ASP A 548 43.58 9.84 -4.05
N MET A 549 42.53 10.64 -3.80
CA MET A 549 41.17 10.30 -4.23
C MET A 549 40.28 11.54 -4.27
N VAL A 550 39.23 11.45 -5.12
CA VAL A 550 38.17 12.44 -5.20
C VAL A 550 36.88 11.83 -4.69
N LEU A 551 36.18 12.53 -3.82
CA LEU A 551 34.93 12.11 -3.18
C LEU A 551 33.81 13.04 -3.63
N PRO A 552 32.89 12.61 -4.51
CA PRO A 552 31.66 13.36 -4.81
C PRO A 552 30.69 13.24 -3.65
N ILE A 553 30.23 14.36 -3.11
CA ILE A 553 29.42 14.44 -1.89
C ILE A 553 28.07 15.09 -2.17
N ASN A 554 27.02 14.40 -1.82
CA ASN A 554 25.66 14.92 -1.78
C ASN A 554 25.37 15.46 -0.38
N LEU A 555 25.26 16.76 -0.23
CA LEU A 555 24.92 17.41 1.03
C LEU A 555 23.40 17.44 1.30
N SER A 556 22.60 17.15 0.27
CA SER A 556 21.15 17.01 0.42
C SER A 556 20.80 15.76 1.23
N PRO A 557 19.79 15.81 2.11
CA PRO A 557 19.31 14.61 2.81
C PRO A 557 18.66 13.59 1.87
N THR A 558 18.27 14.02 0.64
CA THR A 558 17.63 13.14 -0.36
C THR A 558 18.68 12.32 -1.11
N PRO A 559 18.59 10.98 -1.11
CA PRO A 559 19.48 10.13 -1.91
C PRO A 559 19.21 10.32 -3.40
N ARG A 560 20.26 10.15 -4.23
CA ARG A 560 20.20 10.45 -5.66
C ARG A 560 20.48 9.26 -6.60
N ILE A 561 21.20 8.24 -6.16
CA ILE A 561 21.62 7.11 -7.00
C ILE A 561 20.57 6.00 -6.93
N LEU A 562 19.77 5.84 -7.99
CA LEU A 562 18.68 4.86 -8.07
C LEU A 562 18.87 3.94 -9.30
N PRO A 563 19.86 3.05 -9.28
CA PRO A 563 20.11 2.13 -10.38
C PRO A 563 19.03 1.06 -10.47
N SER A 564 18.78 0.52 -11.64
CA SER A 564 17.92 -0.65 -11.77
C SER A 564 18.53 -1.86 -11.04
N TRP A 565 17.69 -2.75 -10.54
CA TRP A 565 18.15 -4.00 -9.92
C TRP A 565 19.11 -4.78 -10.84
N ARG A 566 18.79 -4.77 -12.13
CA ARG A 566 19.60 -5.44 -13.14
C ARG A 566 21.01 -4.88 -13.20
N ASP A 567 21.16 -3.55 -13.20
CA ASP A 567 22.48 -2.90 -13.26
C ASP A 567 23.31 -3.16 -12.02
N VAL A 568 22.66 -3.21 -10.85
CA VAL A 568 23.31 -3.57 -9.58
C VAL A 568 23.81 -5.02 -9.63
N GLN A 569 23.06 -5.97 -10.22
CA GLN A 569 23.45 -7.37 -10.25
C GLN A 569 24.49 -7.70 -11.34
N LEU A 570 24.36 -7.11 -12.51
CA LEU A 570 25.23 -7.41 -13.67
C LEU A 570 26.55 -6.64 -13.64
N GLY A 571 26.68 -5.61 -12.77
CA GLY A 571 27.93 -4.85 -12.67
C GLY A 571 28.30 -4.10 -13.95
N GLY A 572 27.32 -3.69 -14.74
CA GLY A 572 27.57 -2.93 -15.97
C GLY A 572 28.21 -3.71 -17.14
N HIS A 573 28.54 -4.99 -16.97
CA HIS A 573 29.07 -5.86 -18.03
C HIS A 573 27.99 -6.47 -18.95
N ALA A 574 26.76 -6.03 -18.88
CA ALA A 574 25.83 -6.31 -19.97
C ALA A 574 26.28 -5.46 -21.15
N ASP A 575 27.01 -6.13 -22.05
CA ASP A 575 27.40 -5.60 -23.34
C ASP A 575 26.16 -5.01 -24.03
N MET A 576 26.01 -3.69 -23.93
CA MET A 576 24.90 -2.95 -24.56
C MET A 576 24.82 -3.24 -26.06
N GLY A 577 25.94 -3.70 -26.66
CA GLY A 577 25.98 -4.13 -28.04
C GLY A 577 25.11 -5.33 -28.36
N SER A 578 24.98 -6.31 -27.46
CA SER A 578 24.18 -7.51 -27.72
C SER A 578 22.67 -7.31 -27.52
N ILE A 579 22.25 -6.40 -26.63
CA ILE A 579 20.84 -6.12 -26.40
C ILE A 579 20.33 -5.07 -27.37
N VAL A 580 21.11 -4.05 -27.68
CA VAL A 580 20.80 -3.08 -28.75
C VAL A 580 20.76 -3.78 -30.10
N SER A 581 21.60 -4.80 -30.37
CA SER A 581 21.51 -5.60 -31.60
C SER A 581 20.25 -6.46 -31.69
N LEU A 582 19.69 -6.91 -30.56
CA LEU A 582 18.41 -7.63 -30.52
C LEU A 582 17.20 -6.71 -30.69
N ILE A 583 17.30 -5.46 -30.22
CA ILE A 583 16.24 -4.44 -30.35
C ILE A 583 16.39 -3.73 -31.71
N SER A 584 17.61 -3.45 -32.17
CA SER A 584 17.91 -2.79 -33.44
C SER A 584 17.67 -3.67 -34.66
N LYS A 585 17.69 -5.01 -34.52
CA LYS A 585 17.25 -5.90 -35.63
C LYS A 585 15.76 -5.81 -35.91
N ARG A 586 15.02 -5.05 -35.14
CA ARG A 586 13.58 -4.84 -35.30
C ARG A 586 13.19 -3.40 -35.73
N SER A 587 14.16 -2.49 -35.82
CA SER A 587 13.94 -1.18 -36.42
C SER A 587 15.06 -0.89 -37.40
N THR A 588 14.74 -1.02 -38.69
CA THR A 588 15.56 -0.73 -39.84
C THR A 588 16.15 0.66 -39.82
N GLY A 589 17.47 0.73 -39.92
CA GLY A 589 18.21 1.69 -40.71
C GLY A 589 18.20 3.16 -40.31
N VAL A 590 19.27 3.59 -39.62
CA VAL A 590 20.03 4.80 -39.91
C VAL A 590 21.40 4.67 -39.23
N ASP A 591 22.42 5.07 -39.96
CA ASP A 591 23.85 4.90 -39.76
C ASP A 591 24.38 5.41 -38.41
N GLY A 592 25.39 4.67 -37.93
CA GLY A 592 26.18 5.00 -36.76
C GLY A 592 27.23 6.10 -37.03
N THR A 593 27.39 6.94 -36.08
CA THR A 593 28.66 7.46 -35.52
C THR A 593 28.36 8.50 -34.46
N ALA A 594 29.02 8.43 -33.32
CA ALA A 594 28.96 9.29 -32.14
C ALA A 594 28.13 8.76 -30.96
N ALA A 595 28.65 7.68 -30.33
CA ALA A 595 27.99 7.05 -29.20
C ALA A 595 28.62 7.35 -27.83
N ASP A 596 29.75 8.06 -27.76
CA ASP A 596 30.51 8.13 -26.49
C ASP A 596 30.39 9.43 -25.66
N ASP A 597 29.90 10.52 -26.24
CA ASP A 597 29.81 11.84 -25.53
C ASP A 597 28.38 12.24 -25.13
N LEU A 598 27.41 11.41 -25.43
CA LEU A 598 25.98 11.70 -25.24
C LEU A 598 25.41 11.26 -23.87
N ASP A 599 26.20 10.56 -23.06
CA ASP A 599 25.64 9.69 -22.05
C ASP A 599 25.39 10.31 -20.67
N VAL A 600 26.05 11.40 -20.30
CA VAL A 600 25.92 11.97 -18.96
C VAL A 600 24.94 13.14 -18.91
N ARG A 601 24.76 13.86 -20.01
CA ARG A 601 23.81 15.00 -20.08
C ARG A 601 22.38 14.62 -20.47
N GLN A 602 22.15 13.43 -21.00
CA GLN A 602 20.84 12.99 -21.48
C GLN A 602 20.07 12.10 -20.50
N GLU A 603 20.64 11.74 -19.37
CA GLU A 603 19.92 11.01 -18.30
C GLU A 603 19.17 11.89 -17.29
N GLN A 604 19.21 13.19 -17.44
CA GLN A 604 18.06 14.00 -17.00
C GLN A 604 16.85 13.44 -17.74
N VAL A 605 15.82 13.03 -16.99
CA VAL A 605 14.52 12.59 -17.50
C VAL A 605 14.25 13.33 -18.82
N VAL A 606 14.60 12.70 -19.94
CA VAL A 606 14.30 13.25 -21.25
C VAL A 606 12.80 13.05 -21.42
N SER A 607 12.07 14.04 -20.99
CA SER A 607 10.74 14.27 -21.51
C SER A 607 10.91 14.63 -22.97
N GLN A 608 10.90 13.64 -23.87
CA GLN A 608 10.72 13.93 -25.29
C GLN A 608 9.32 14.51 -25.45
N GLU A 609 9.24 15.82 -25.49
CA GLU A 609 8.04 16.51 -25.91
C GLU A 609 7.83 16.22 -27.38
N LEU A 610 6.94 15.30 -27.70
CA LEU A 610 6.37 15.23 -29.02
C LEU A 610 5.57 16.53 -29.28
N ASN A 611 5.58 17.04 -30.51
CA ASN A 611 4.93 18.27 -30.94
C ASN A 611 3.42 18.40 -30.62
N TRP A 612 2.85 17.39 -29.96
CA TRP A 612 1.44 17.29 -29.56
C TRP A 612 1.25 17.38 -28.04
N GLY A 613 2.27 17.76 -27.27
CA GLY A 613 2.17 17.85 -25.80
C GLY A 613 2.07 16.50 -25.08
N ILE A 614 2.47 15.41 -25.73
CA ILE A 614 2.56 14.08 -25.11
C ILE A 614 3.97 13.94 -24.55
N THR A 615 4.08 13.90 -23.25
CA THR A 615 5.35 13.66 -22.54
C THR A 615 5.45 12.18 -22.13
N TRP A 616 6.56 11.54 -22.47
CA TRP A 616 6.91 10.18 -22.04
C TRP A 616 7.83 10.31 -20.83
N ALA A 617 7.33 10.08 -19.63
CA ALA A 617 8.13 10.08 -18.41
C ALA A 617 7.88 8.80 -17.61
N SER A 618 8.96 8.20 -17.12
CA SER A 618 8.85 7.14 -16.12
C SER A 618 8.33 7.77 -14.82
N ASP A 619 7.33 7.17 -14.21
CA ASP A 619 6.88 7.57 -12.89
C ASP A 619 7.98 7.23 -11.87
N PHE A 620 8.30 8.15 -10.95
CA PHE A 620 9.31 7.95 -9.90
C PHE A 620 9.04 6.66 -9.08
N ARG A 621 7.78 6.32 -8.83
CA ARG A 621 7.41 5.07 -8.15
C ARG A 621 7.77 3.83 -8.95
N GLN A 622 7.69 3.89 -10.27
CA GLN A 622 8.12 2.78 -11.12
C GLN A 622 9.64 2.62 -11.05
N LEU A 623 10.39 3.71 -11.05
CA LEU A 623 11.84 3.67 -10.87
C LEU A 623 12.23 3.06 -9.52
N LEU A 624 11.54 3.46 -8.44
CA LEU A 624 11.72 2.85 -7.12
C LEU A 624 11.44 1.34 -7.13
N ALA A 625 10.38 0.92 -7.82
CA ALA A 625 10.04 -0.49 -7.96
C ALA A 625 11.08 -1.26 -8.81
N ASP A 626 11.58 -0.67 -9.90
CA ASP A 626 12.58 -1.28 -10.78
C ASP A 626 13.96 -1.45 -10.12
N ALA A 627 14.27 -0.60 -9.14
CA ALA A 627 15.46 -0.75 -8.30
C ALA A 627 15.35 -1.92 -7.31
N CYS A 628 14.16 -2.44 -7.07
CA CYS A 628 13.93 -3.57 -6.16
C CYS A 628 14.14 -4.94 -6.86
N PRO A 629 14.44 -6.02 -6.08
CA PRO A 629 14.52 -7.38 -6.61
C PRO A 629 13.26 -7.80 -7.37
N PRO A 630 13.37 -8.59 -8.46
CA PRO A 630 12.22 -9.04 -9.24
C PRO A 630 11.14 -9.78 -8.43
N THR A 631 11.56 -10.47 -7.37
CA THR A 631 10.68 -11.24 -6.48
C THR A 631 10.10 -10.43 -5.33
N SER A 632 10.52 -9.16 -5.20
CA SER A 632 10.06 -8.31 -4.09
C SER A 632 8.60 -7.90 -4.25
N PRO A 633 7.86 -7.72 -3.15
CA PRO A 633 6.49 -7.22 -3.18
C PRO A 633 6.34 -5.86 -3.87
N ALA A 634 7.27 -4.92 -3.65
CA ALA A 634 7.21 -3.60 -4.26
C ALA A 634 7.32 -3.65 -5.79
N ARG A 635 8.07 -4.61 -6.35
CA ARG A 635 8.16 -4.80 -7.79
C ARG A 635 7.01 -5.59 -8.37
N SER A 636 6.52 -6.62 -7.66
CA SER A 636 5.38 -7.42 -8.10
C SER A 636 4.04 -6.70 -7.94
N THR A 637 3.97 -5.75 -7.00
CA THR A 637 2.77 -4.95 -6.69
C THR A 637 3.11 -3.47 -6.56
N PRO A 638 3.60 -2.81 -7.63
CA PRO A 638 4.05 -1.42 -7.57
C PRO A 638 2.91 -0.43 -7.28
N HIS A 639 1.67 -0.85 -7.50
CA HIS A 639 0.48 -0.05 -7.24
C HIS A 639 -0.30 -0.67 -6.10
N TRP A 640 -0.54 0.10 -5.07
CA TRP A 640 -1.25 -0.33 -3.88
C TRP A 640 -2.57 0.42 -3.73
N ASN A 641 -3.59 -0.29 -3.28
CA ASN A 641 -4.82 0.35 -2.88
C ASN A 641 -4.58 1.17 -1.60
N ILE A 642 -4.61 2.49 -1.70
CA ILE A 642 -4.38 3.39 -0.57
C ILE A 642 -5.38 3.23 0.58
N GLY A 643 -6.52 2.61 0.34
CA GLY A 643 -7.50 2.26 1.39
C GLY A 643 -7.06 1.08 2.27
N GLN A 644 -5.97 0.40 1.93
CA GLN A 644 -5.48 -0.76 2.66
C GLN A 644 -3.98 -0.61 2.96
N PHE A 645 -3.52 -1.19 4.04
CA PHE A 645 -2.09 -1.34 4.32
C PHE A 645 -1.64 -2.79 4.15
N CYS A 646 -0.34 -3.00 3.94
CA CYS A 646 0.21 -4.34 3.77
C CYS A 646 0.38 -5.07 5.10
N ASP A 647 -0.65 -5.77 5.56
CA ASP A 647 -0.58 -6.56 6.80
C ASP A 647 0.53 -7.63 6.78
N LYS A 648 0.72 -8.30 5.64
CA LYS A 648 1.79 -9.32 5.48
C LYS A 648 3.18 -8.69 5.60
N CYS A 649 3.36 -7.45 5.14
CA CYS A 649 4.61 -6.74 5.25
C CYS A 649 4.89 -6.38 6.71
N VAL A 650 3.90 -5.81 7.39
CA VAL A 650 4.01 -5.41 8.80
C VAL A 650 4.34 -6.60 9.71
N ARG A 651 3.74 -7.76 9.49
CA ARG A 651 4.02 -8.98 10.29
C ARG A 651 5.47 -9.43 10.25
N ARG A 652 6.19 -9.12 9.17
CA ARG A 652 7.60 -9.54 9.03
C ARG A 652 8.54 -8.82 10.00
N HIS A 653 8.20 -7.59 10.37
CA HIS A 653 9.03 -6.74 11.22
C HIS A 653 8.38 -6.35 12.55
N SER A 654 7.14 -6.77 12.80
CA SER A 654 6.39 -6.37 13.99
C SER A 654 5.84 -7.57 14.76
N ARG A 655 5.77 -7.44 16.09
CA ARG A 655 4.99 -8.32 16.97
C ARG A 655 3.65 -7.66 17.27
N GLY A 656 2.56 -8.18 16.69
CA GLY A 656 1.29 -7.49 16.71
C GLY A 656 1.42 -6.14 16.00
N GLN A 657 1.06 -5.06 16.68
CA GLN A 657 1.17 -3.70 16.14
C GLN A 657 2.53 -3.02 16.44
N PHE A 658 3.38 -3.64 17.27
CA PHE A 658 4.64 -3.05 17.71
C PHE A 658 5.81 -3.47 16.83
N LEU A 659 6.56 -2.50 16.35
CA LEU A 659 7.76 -2.72 15.57
C LEU A 659 8.84 -3.39 16.45
N SER A 660 9.28 -4.58 16.06
CA SER A 660 10.26 -5.38 16.80
C SER A 660 11.60 -5.52 16.09
N ASP A 661 11.60 -5.44 14.76
CA ASP A 661 12.79 -5.52 13.90
C ASP A 661 12.89 -4.24 13.06
N PHE A 662 13.65 -3.28 13.55
CA PHE A 662 13.81 -1.99 12.93
C PHE A 662 14.54 -2.05 11.59
N GLU A 663 15.59 -2.86 11.50
CA GLU A 663 16.36 -3.08 10.27
C GLU A 663 15.47 -3.55 9.11
N ARG A 664 14.59 -4.51 9.39
CA ARG A 664 13.67 -5.04 8.41
C ARG A 664 12.56 -4.06 8.03
N SER A 665 12.19 -3.16 8.94
CA SER A 665 11.19 -2.13 8.64
C SER A 665 11.70 -1.05 7.67
N LEU A 666 13.02 -0.93 7.49
CA LEU A 666 13.65 -0.04 6.53
C LEU A 666 13.71 -0.64 5.10
N GLN A 667 13.37 -1.92 4.94
CA GLN A 667 13.35 -2.59 3.63
C GLN A 667 12.14 -2.15 2.80
N VAL A 668 12.29 -1.07 2.06
CA VAL A 668 11.22 -0.46 1.25
C VAL A 668 10.70 -1.43 0.18
N CYS A 669 11.58 -2.25 -0.39
CA CYS A 669 11.22 -3.23 -1.41
C CYS A 669 10.25 -4.32 -0.91
N GLU A 670 10.22 -4.58 0.39
CA GLU A 670 9.31 -5.54 1.02
C GLU A 670 7.94 -4.94 1.39
N GLN A 671 7.75 -3.63 1.20
CA GLN A 671 6.59 -2.86 1.66
C GLN A 671 6.00 -2.00 0.53
N PRO A 672 5.21 -2.59 -0.39
CA PRO A 672 4.67 -1.89 -1.56
C PRO A 672 3.74 -0.73 -1.21
N ASP A 673 3.08 -0.76 -0.06
CA ASP A 673 2.19 0.30 0.41
C ASP A 673 2.93 1.59 0.80
N LEU A 674 4.22 1.53 1.13
CA LEU A 674 5.04 2.73 1.40
C LEU A 674 5.11 3.67 0.19
N MET A 675 4.95 3.17 -1.03
CA MET A 675 4.87 3.98 -2.25
C MET A 675 3.72 5.01 -2.21
N HIS A 676 2.71 4.77 -1.37
CA HIS A 676 1.53 5.62 -1.21
C HIS A 676 1.36 6.17 0.22
N LEU A 677 2.27 5.81 1.12
CA LEU A 677 2.21 6.18 2.54
C LEU A 677 3.25 7.21 2.93
N HIS A 678 4.30 7.35 2.14
CA HIS A 678 5.44 8.20 2.48
C HIS A 678 5.61 9.33 1.46
N ALA A 679 5.85 10.55 1.94
CA ALA A 679 6.03 11.74 1.10
C ALA A 679 7.13 11.55 0.05
N PHE A 680 8.24 10.94 0.44
CA PHE A 680 9.37 10.65 -0.44
C PHE A 680 8.99 9.95 -1.76
N SER A 681 8.05 9.00 -1.69
CA SER A 681 7.60 8.27 -2.88
C SER A 681 6.55 9.02 -3.71
N MET A 682 5.90 10.04 -3.12
CA MET A 682 4.80 10.77 -3.74
C MET A 682 5.22 12.09 -4.35
N THR A 683 6.21 12.74 -3.78
CA THR A 683 6.74 14.01 -4.28
C THR A 683 7.82 13.74 -5.30
N ASN A 684 7.69 14.36 -6.47
CA ASN A 684 8.80 14.37 -7.40
C ASN A 684 9.95 15.09 -6.71
N SER A 685 11.04 14.37 -6.46
CA SER A 685 12.27 14.97 -5.96
C SER A 685 12.64 16.16 -6.86
N ARG A 686 13.08 17.27 -6.27
CA ARG A 686 13.53 18.46 -7.01
C ARG A 686 14.62 18.13 -8.03
N SER A 687 15.38 17.08 -7.80
CA SER A 687 16.38 16.53 -8.70
C SER A 687 15.96 15.11 -9.10
N ALA A 688 15.91 14.84 -10.40
CA ALA A 688 15.67 13.49 -10.89
C ALA A 688 16.74 12.51 -10.36
N PRO A 689 16.36 11.28 -9.99
CA PRO A 689 17.34 10.30 -9.53
C PRO A 689 18.24 9.87 -10.68
N ILE A 690 19.49 9.64 -10.37
CA ILE A 690 20.48 9.11 -11.31
C ILE A 690 20.29 7.60 -11.41
N GLN A 691 19.91 7.11 -12.59
CA GLN A 691 19.56 5.69 -12.79
C GLN A 691 20.77 4.77 -13.01
N ARG A 692 21.99 5.32 -13.02
CA ARG A 692 23.24 4.55 -13.09
C ARG A 692 23.87 4.39 -11.72
N LEU A 693 24.54 3.27 -11.49
CA LEU A 693 25.32 3.06 -10.28
C LEU A 693 26.61 3.89 -10.34
N LEU A 694 26.55 5.11 -9.84
CA LEU A 694 27.69 6.03 -9.72
C LEU A 694 28.04 6.18 -8.23
N PRO A 695 29.31 6.36 -7.89
CA PRO A 695 29.73 6.56 -6.51
C PRO A 695 29.35 7.98 -6.07
N LEU A 696 28.50 8.06 -5.07
CA LEU A 696 28.06 9.30 -4.45
C LEU A 696 27.93 9.11 -2.95
N PHE A 697 28.64 9.95 -2.19
CA PHE A 697 28.63 9.92 -0.75
C PHE A 697 27.55 10.86 -0.19
N GLY A 698 26.69 10.38 0.70
CA GLY A 698 25.59 11.18 1.23
C GLY A 698 25.21 10.83 2.67
N PRO A 699 24.37 11.64 3.34
CA PRO A 699 24.03 11.44 4.76
C PRO A 699 23.10 10.27 4.99
N SER A 700 22.36 9.85 3.98
CA SER A 700 21.32 8.83 4.12
C SER A 700 20.93 8.20 2.79
N LYS A 701 20.25 7.06 2.87
CA LYS A 701 19.60 6.41 1.74
C LYS A 701 18.45 5.54 2.18
N THR A 702 17.60 5.13 1.26
CA THR A 702 16.74 3.96 1.43
C THR A 702 17.41 2.71 0.84
N ASP A 703 16.96 1.52 1.19
CA ASP A 703 17.64 0.26 0.82
C ASP A 703 17.79 0.02 -0.69
N ASN A 704 16.96 0.65 -1.52
CA ASN A 704 17.00 0.52 -2.99
C ASN A 704 17.87 1.59 -3.68
N PHE A 705 18.48 2.52 -2.92
CA PHE A 705 19.40 3.51 -3.45
C PHE A 705 20.86 3.04 -3.34
N GLY A 706 21.67 3.47 -4.30
CA GLY A 706 23.10 3.13 -4.38
C GLY A 706 24.04 4.13 -3.72
N ASP A 707 23.53 5.17 -3.08
CA ASP A 707 24.35 6.15 -2.35
C ASP A 707 25.19 5.46 -1.25
N ILE A 708 26.39 5.98 -1.02
CA ILE A 708 27.31 5.50 0.03
C ILE A 708 27.12 6.39 1.25
N VAL A 709 26.75 5.81 2.39
CA VAL A 709 26.39 6.58 3.57
C VAL A 709 27.62 7.07 4.32
N ILE A 710 27.69 8.39 4.55
CA ILE A 710 28.72 9.04 5.37
C ILE A 710 28.11 9.82 6.55
N PRO A 711 28.83 9.98 7.65
CA PRO A 711 28.43 10.88 8.72
C PRO A 711 28.61 12.33 8.28
N ILE A 712 27.51 13.10 8.35
CA ILE A 712 27.55 14.56 8.19
C ILE A 712 27.11 15.17 9.52
N PRO A 713 27.95 15.95 10.19
CA PRO A 713 27.63 16.50 11.51
C PRO A 713 26.67 17.70 11.38
N LYS A 714 25.39 17.44 11.10
CA LYS A 714 24.34 18.48 10.95
C LYS A 714 23.86 19.11 12.25
N SER A 715 24.17 18.53 13.40
CA SER A 715 23.75 19.05 14.70
C SER A 715 24.94 19.22 15.62
N ARG A 716 25.19 20.46 16.05
CA ARG A 716 26.09 20.70 17.17
C ARG A 716 25.61 19.88 18.35
N LEU A 717 26.47 19.04 18.88
CA LEU A 717 26.24 18.33 20.13
C LEU A 717 25.93 19.41 21.19
N VAL A 718 24.68 19.51 21.58
CA VAL A 718 24.27 20.41 22.65
C VAL A 718 24.78 19.78 23.94
N GLN A 719 25.60 20.51 24.72
CA GLN A 719 25.88 20.09 26.07
C GLN A 719 24.55 20.07 26.83
N PRO A 720 24.21 18.93 27.46
CA PRO A 720 22.94 18.82 28.15
C PRO A 720 22.92 19.87 29.27
N ASP A 721 22.01 20.79 29.19
CA ASP A 721 21.76 21.73 30.28
C ASP A 721 21.23 20.93 31.47
N SER A 722 21.90 21.02 32.61
CA SER A 722 21.57 20.28 33.82
C SER A 722 20.16 20.58 34.38
N SER A 723 19.51 21.61 33.85
CA SER A 723 18.15 22.02 34.24
C SER A 723 17.05 21.08 33.75
N TRP A 724 17.30 20.26 32.71
CA TRP A 724 16.32 19.43 32.02
C TRP A 724 16.26 17.98 32.56
N HIS A 725 16.04 17.80 33.83
CA HIS A 725 15.82 16.47 34.43
C HIS A 725 14.53 15.85 33.87
N PHE A 726 14.59 14.56 33.48
CA PHE A 726 13.49 13.81 32.87
C PHE A 726 12.14 13.96 33.61
N PRO A 727 12.04 13.86 34.93
CA PRO A 727 10.80 14.03 35.69
C PRO A 727 10.15 15.42 35.56
N ARG A 728 10.94 16.47 35.30
CA ARG A 728 10.44 17.85 35.21
C ARG A 728 9.93 18.24 33.82
N ARG A 729 10.20 17.40 32.82
CA ARG A 729 9.76 17.65 31.45
C ARG A 729 8.27 17.42 31.28
N TYR A 730 7.65 18.07 30.27
CA TYR A 730 6.25 17.85 29.93
C TYR A 730 6.00 16.40 29.55
N ASP A 731 4.99 15.79 30.16
CA ASP A 731 4.57 14.41 29.91
C ASP A 731 3.71 14.32 28.64
N SER A 732 4.27 14.74 27.51
CA SER A 732 3.58 14.83 26.23
C SER A 732 4.51 14.39 25.10
N LEU A 733 3.90 13.89 24.00
CA LEU A 733 4.61 13.59 22.78
C LEU A 733 4.66 14.84 21.89
N PHE A 734 5.86 15.36 21.73
CA PHE A 734 6.15 16.54 20.93
C PHE A 734 6.44 16.17 19.46
N TRP A 735 5.89 16.90 18.53
CA TRP A 735 6.27 16.90 17.13
C TRP A 735 5.97 18.26 16.48
N ARG A 736 6.93 18.74 15.72
CA ARG A 736 6.77 19.89 14.82
C ARG A 736 7.31 19.49 13.44
N GLY A 737 6.68 20.01 12.40
CA GLY A 737 7.12 19.75 11.06
C GLY A 737 6.63 20.81 10.07
N SER A 738 7.32 20.92 8.93
CA SER A 738 6.95 21.83 7.87
C SER A 738 5.83 21.25 6.98
N ALA A 739 4.94 22.11 6.50
CA ALA A 739 3.99 21.76 5.46
C ALA A 739 4.71 21.57 4.09
N GLY A 740 5.73 22.36 3.84
CA GLY A 740 6.62 22.25 2.67
C GLY A 740 5.89 22.30 1.33
N GLU A 741 6.59 21.90 0.29
CA GLU A 741 6.02 21.71 -1.06
C GLU A 741 5.10 20.49 -1.17
N ASP A 742 5.21 19.55 -0.25
CA ASP A 742 4.37 18.36 -0.17
C ASP A 742 2.88 18.71 -0.10
N ALA A 743 2.54 19.83 0.53
CA ALA A 743 1.19 20.34 0.62
C ALA A 743 0.56 20.72 -0.73
N GLN A 744 1.38 20.98 -1.75
CA GLN A 744 0.88 21.28 -3.09
C GLN A 744 0.38 20.02 -3.82
N ASN A 745 0.88 18.86 -3.45
CA ASN A 745 0.49 17.59 -4.04
C ASN A 745 -0.73 17.01 -3.29
N GLY A 746 -1.87 16.89 -3.96
CA GLY A 746 -3.09 16.34 -3.39
C GLY A 746 -2.95 14.87 -2.93
N GLN A 747 -2.08 14.07 -3.53
CA GLN A 747 -1.80 12.71 -3.09
C GLN A 747 -0.99 12.71 -1.79
N ALA A 748 0.02 13.58 -1.69
CA ALA A 748 0.80 13.72 -0.47
C ALA A 748 -0.06 14.20 0.71
N LEU A 749 -0.99 15.14 0.48
CA LEU A 749 -1.96 15.56 1.50
C LEU A 749 -2.82 14.41 2.04
N ARG A 750 -3.19 13.46 1.18
CA ARG A 750 -4.05 12.34 1.57
C ARG A 750 -3.30 11.19 2.21
N GLY A 751 -2.10 10.89 1.73
CA GLY A 751 -1.38 9.67 2.06
C GLY A 751 -0.08 9.85 2.81
N SER A 752 0.55 11.05 2.81
CA SER A 752 1.87 11.19 3.41
C SER A 752 1.85 11.00 4.93
N HIS A 753 2.95 10.50 5.44
CA HIS A 753 3.13 10.22 6.85
C HIS A 753 2.94 11.47 7.73
N LYS A 754 3.40 12.65 7.30
CA LYS A 754 3.26 13.92 8.05
C LYS A 754 1.79 14.31 8.24
N PHE A 755 1.04 14.37 7.15
CA PHE A 755 -0.37 14.78 7.20
C PHE A 755 -1.27 13.74 7.84
N ARG A 756 -0.93 12.46 7.71
CA ARG A 756 -1.59 11.38 8.44
C ARG A 756 -1.40 11.51 9.95
N LEU A 757 -0.18 11.82 10.40
CA LEU A 757 0.10 12.08 11.81
C LEU A 757 -0.74 13.23 12.37
N LEU A 758 -0.75 14.37 11.67
CA LEU A 758 -1.54 15.54 12.06
C LEU A 758 -3.03 15.22 12.18
N HIS A 759 -3.54 14.50 11.20
CA HIS A 759 -4.92 14.09 11.20
C HIS A 759 -5.26 13.18 12.36
N LEU A 760 -4.45 12.11 12.51
CA LEU A 760 -4.66 11.10 13.53
C LEU A 760 -4.63 11.70 14.94
N THR A 761 -3.80 12.70 15.18
CA THR A 761 -3.57 13.25 16.53
C THR A 761 -4.40 14.51 16.84
N ARG A 762 -4.69 15.34 15.83
CA ARG A 762 -5.33 16.64 16.05
C ARG A 762 -6.77 16.74 15.57
N LYS A 763 -7.10 16.06 14.49
CA LYS A 763 -8.44 16.20 13.88
C LYS A 763 -8.92 14.90 13.27
N PRO A 764 -8.98 13.82 14.05
CA PRO A 764 -9.44 12.54 13.51
C PRO A 764 -10.90 12.63 13.06
N GLY A 765 -11.23 11.92 11.98
CA GLY A 765 -12.59 11.84 11.49
C GLY A 765 -13.52 11.14 12.50
N GLY A 766 -14.78 11.52 12.55
CA GLY A 766 -15.72 11.00 13.56
C GLY A 766 -16.03 9.49 13.51
N ARG A 767 -15.51 8.78 12.48
CA ARG A 767 -15.63 7.32 12.33
C ARG A 767 -14.30 6.60 12.31
N ASP A 768 -13.21 7.34 12.51
CA ASP A 768 -11.89 6.74 12.50
C ASP A 768 -11.63 6.03 13.83
N GLU A 769 -11.04 4.87 13.75
CA GLU A 769 -10.75 4.02 14.91
C GLU A 769 -9.24 3.72 14.96
N VAL A 770 -8.71 3.75 16.15
CA VAL A 770 -7.36 3.26 16.46
C VAL A 770 -7.46 2.01 17.33
N ARG A 771 -6.43 1.21 17.30
CA ARG A 771 -6.35 0.02 18.14
C ARG A 771 -5.40 0.27 19.27
N MET A 772 -5.90 0.02 20.48
CA MET A 772 -5.14 0.21 21.68
C MET A 772 -5.09 -1.09 22.49
N VAL A 773 -3.95 -1.35 23.10
CA VAL A 773 -3.82 -2.43 24.08
C VAL A 773 -4.16 -1.83 25.44
N LEU A 774 -5.31 -2.19 25.96
CA LEU A 774 -5.86 -1.63 27.20
C LEU A 774 -6.09 -2.71 28.25
N PRO A 775 -6.12 -2.39 29.55
CA PRO A 775 -6.46 -3.31 30.61
C PRO A 775 -7.88 -3.88 30.41
N THR A 776 -8.02 -5.18 30.67
CA THR A 776 -9.33 -5.83 30.64
C THR A 776 -10.20 -5.31 31.79
N PRO A 777 -11.50 -5.02 31.59
CA PRO A 777 -12.36 -4.57 32.67
C PRO A 777 -12.34 -5.51 33.88
N GLY A 778 -12.08 -4.95 35.06
CA GLY A 778 -12.00 -5.70 36.32
C GLY A 778 -10.72 -6.54 36.54
N LYS A 779 -9.73 -6.48 35.60
CA LYS A 779 -8.46 -7.22 35.71
C LYS A 779 -7.31 -6.33 35.23
N THR A 780 -6.61 -5.71 36.17
CA THR A 780 -5.49 -4.78 35.85
C THR A 780 -4.27 -5.49 35.26
N ASP A 781 -4.16 -6.81 35.46
CA ASP A 781 -3.00 -7.62 35.01
C ASP A 781 -3.24 -8.29 33.65
N GLN A 782 -4.41 -8.10 33.04
CA GLN A 782 -4.73 -8.64 31.73
C GLN A 782 -4.96 -7.51 30.73
N PHE A 783 -4.29 -7.59 29.60
CA PHE A 783 -4.41 -6.62 28.52
C PHE A 783 -5.09 -7.26 27.31
N ARG A 784 -5.84 -6.47 26.59
CA ARG A 784 -6.42 -6.88 25.32
C ARG A 784 -6.38 -5.75 24.32
N THR A 785 -6.31 -6.12 23.04
CA THR A 785 -6.44 -5.14 21.95
C THR A 785 -7.90 -4.75 21.77
N GLU A 786 -8.18 -3.44 21.90
CA GLU A 786 -9.51 -2.87 21.71
C GLU A 786 -9.49 -1.84 20.58
N ARG A 787 -10.62 -1.63 19.93
CA ARG A 787 -10.85 -0.50 19.04
C ARG A 787 -11.40 0.66 19.87
N VAL A 788 -10.81 1.80 19.65
CA VAL A 788 -11.24 3.05 20.27
C VAL A 788 -11.45 4.05 19.14
N ALA A 789 -12.50 4.88 19.25
CA ALA A 789 -12.66 6.00 18.32
C ALA A 789 -11.40 6.87 18.35
N ALA A 790 -10.85 7.20 17.18
CA ALA A 790 -9.59 7.94 17.11
C ALA A 790 -9.68 9.29 17.82
N ALA A 791 -10.85 9.93 17.80
CA ALA A 791 -11.12 11.16 18.54
C ALA A 791 -11.03 10.98 20.07
N GLU A 792 -11.59 9.88 20.59
CA GLU A 792 -11.51 9.57 22.04
C GLU A 792 -10.06 9.26 22.45
N ALA A 793 -9.38 8.42 21.66
CA ALA A 793 -8.00 8.06 21.92
C ALA A 793 -7.06 9.27 21.86
N SER A 794 -7.22 10.14 20.86
CA SER A 794 -6.35 11.33 20.71
C SER A 794 -6.63 12.39 21.78
N ASN A 795 -7.88 12.53 22.22
CA ASN A 795 -8.22 13.41 23.33
C ASN A 795 -7.69 12.90 24.69
N ALA A 796 -7.58 11.58 24.83
CA ALA A 796 -7.04 10.97 26.05
C ALA A 796 -5.49 10.98 26.08
N MET A 797 -4.82 11.13 24.94
CA MET A 797 -3.36 11.11 24.86
C MET A 797 -2.78 12.54 24.85
N PRO A 798 -1.66 12.76 25.53
CA PRO A 798 -1.03 14.06 25.59
C PRO A 798 -0.18 14.34 24.34
N PHE A 799 -0.80 14.70 23.24
CA PHE A 799 -0.15 15.06 22.00
C PHE A 799 0.12 16.56 21.90
N ALA A 800 1.39 16.94 21.73
CA ALA A 800 1.85 18.29 21.40
C ALA A 800 2.33 18.33 19.93
N VAL A 801 1.42 18.06 18.99
CA VAL A 801 1.69 17.90 17.55
C VAL A 801 1.20 19.12 16.77
N GLY A 802 2.01 19.67 15.86
CA GLY A 802 1.63 20.83 15.06
C GLY A 802 2.55 21.10 13.87
N ILE A 803 2.13 22.01 12.98
CA ILE A 803 2.95 22.58 11.92
C ILE A 803 3.56 23.89 12.43
N ASP A 804 4.86 24.03 12.35
CA ASP A 804 5.59 25.23 12.73
C ASP A 804 6.06 26.05 11.52
N ASP A 805 6.15 25.44 10.34
CA ASP A 805 6.60 26.11 9.12
C ASP A 805 5.69 25.81 7.94
N TYR A 806 5.21 26.88 7.29
CA TYR A 806 4.45 26.80 6.04
C TYR A 806 5.25 27.36 4.85
N SER A 807 6.55 27.54 4.99
CA SER A 807 7.42 27.98 3.89
C SER A 807 7.36 26.96 2.73
N GLY A 808 7.29 27.45 1.49
CA GLY A 808 7.11 26.59 0.33
C GLY A 808 5.68 26.12 0.08
N CYS A 809 4.77 26.27 1.03
CA CYS A 809 3.37 25.91 0.91
C CYS A 809 2.59 27.02 0.18
N LYS A 810 2.03 26.74 -1.01
CA LYS A 810 1.30 27.73 -1.85
C LYS A 810 -0.02 27.15 -2.36
N GLY A 811 -0.96 28.05 -2.63
CA GLY A 811 -2.22 27.71 -3.29
C GLY A 811 -3.31 27.21 -2.35
N LYS A 812 -4.43 26.76 -2.93
CA LYS A 812 -5.66 26.39 -2.23
C LYS A 812 -5.48 25.30 -1.15
N ASN A 813 -4.59 24.33 -1.41
CA ASN A 813 -4.32 23.25 -0.46
C ASN A 813 -3.66 23.80 0.82
N CYS A 814 -2.79 24.80 0.69
CA CYS A 814 -2.15 25.44 1.83
C CYS A 814 -3.15 26.20 2.70
N GLU A 815 -4.09 26.92 2.09
CA GLU A 815 -5.18 27.59 2.80
C GLU A 815 -6.05 26.57 3.55
N LEU A 816 -6.33 25.44 2.95
CA LEU A 816 -7.08 24.35 3.60
C LEU A 816 -6.33 23.77 4.79
N LEU A 817 -5.00 23.56 4.67
CA LEU A 817 -4.19 23.11 5.80
C LEU A 817 -4.18 24.12 6.94
N LYS A 818 -3.97 25.40 6.65
CA LYS A 818 -4.02 26.47 7.64
C LYS A 818 -5.38 26.57 8.34
N SER A 819 -6.46 26.41 7.59
CA SER A 819 -7.81 26.39 8.16
C SER A 819 -8.08 25.16 9.03
N ALA A 820 -7.44 24.03 8.71
CA ALA A 820 -7.66 22.77 9.42
C ALA A 820 -6.81 22.67 10.70
N PHE A 821 -5.54 23.07 10.64
CA PHE A 821 -4.55 22.85 11.72
C PHE A 821 -4.05 24.13 12.36
N GLY A 822 -4.52 25.30 11.92
CA GLY A 822 -4.10 26.61 12.40
C GLY A 822 -2.94 27.18 11.58
N THR A 823 -2.68 28.45 11.80
CA THR A 823 -1.43 29.11 11.36
C THR A 823 -0.29 28.60 12.24
N GLU A 824 0.93 28.93 11.89
CA GLU A 824 2.15 28.49 12.56
C GLU A 824 2.02 28.29 14.08
N THR A 825 2.34 27.09 14.55
CA THR A 825 2.44 26.79 15.98
C THR A 825 3.75 27.37 16.45
N LYS A 826 3.77 28.06 17.60
CA LYS A 826 5.04 28.59 18.17
C LYS A 826 6.08 27.48 18.23
N THR A 827 7.30 27.80 17.79
CA THR A 827 8.44 26.92 17.93
C THR A 827 8.75 26.81 19.41
N GLU A 828 8.40 25.67 19.99
CA GLU A 828 8.73 25.32 21.37
C GLU A 828 10.01 24.47 21.35
N GLU A 829 10.78 24.50 22.44
CA GLU A 829 12.00 23.70 22.52
C GLU A 829 11.63 22.21 22.70
N PRO A 830 11.98 21.32 21.72
CA PRO A 830 11.63 19.89 21.81
C PRO A 830 12.13 19.21 23.08
N LEU A 831 13.22 19.73 23.65
CA LEU A 831 13.88 19.16 24.81
C LEU A 831 13.14 19.41 26.15
N GLU A 832 12.09 20.25 26.14
CA GLU A 832 11.18 20.42 27.28
C GLU A 832 10.23 19.24 27.45
N TYR A 833 10.15 18.35 26.44
CA TYR A 833 9.24 17.23 26.40
C TYR A 833 9.94 15.90 26.71
N ARG A 834 9.23 14.99 27.39
CA ARG A 834 9.76 13.64 27.67
C ARG A 834 9.88 12.81 26.40
N TYR A 835 8.90 12.93 25.49
CA TYR A 835 8.81 12.15 24.27
C TYR A 835 8.88 13.08 23.07
N VAL A 836 9.80 12.79 22.15
CA VAL A 836 9.97 13.56 20.91
C VAL A 836 9.78 12.62 19.73
N LEU A 837 8.75 12.86 18.94
CA LEU A 837 8.52 12.08 17.71
C LEU A 837 9.40 12.68 16.60
N LEU A 838 10.17 11.82 16.00
CA LEU A 838 11.09 12.12 14.90
C LEU A 838 10.59 11.38 13.64
N THR A 839 10.13 12.14 12.67
CA THR A 839 9.69 11.64 11.37
C THR A 839 10.61 12.14 10.28
N ASP A 840 10.56 11.46 9.15
CA ASP A 840 11.30 11.92 7.97
C ASP A 840 10.79 13.29 7.48
N GLU A 841 11.72 14.18 7.19
CA GLU A 841 11.48 15.54 6.74
C GLU A 841 12.27 15.83 5.46
N ASP A 842 11.76 16.70 4.61
CA ASP A 842 12.42 17.15 3.38
C ASP A 842 13.01 16.02 2.51
N ASN A 843 12.32 14.88 2.50
CA ASN A 843 12.73 13.65 1.80
C ASN A 843 14.04 13.02 2.30
N GLY A 844 14.34 13.20 3.57
CA GLY A 844 15.49 12.62 4.28
C GLY A 844 15.15 12.18 5.69
N PRO A 845 16.11 11.57 6.41
CA PRO A 845 15.92 11.13 7.80
C PRO A 845 15.77 12.31 8.76
N PRO A 846 15.19 12.06 9.96
CA PRO A 846 15.10 13.09 10.98
C PRO A 846 16.49 13.55 11.44
N THR A 847 16.76 14.83 11.34
CA THR A 847 18.07 15.42 11.67
C THR A 847 18.34 15.52 13.16
N GLN A 848 17.29 15.54 13.98
CA GLN A 848 17.36 15.76 15.43
C GLN A 848 17.65 14.50 16.28
N MET A 849 17.88 13.34 15.65
CA MET A 849 17.98 12.05 16.35
C MET A 849 19.09 12.05 17.43
N LEU A 850 20.30 12.40 17.04
CA LEU A 850 21.44 12.40 17.99
C LEU A 850 21.27 13.43 19.10
N ARG A 851 20.78 14.64 18.74
CA ARG A 851 20.49 15.69 19.73
C ARG A 851 19.42 15.23 20.74
N THR A 852 18.37 14.60 20.28
CA THR A 852 17.30 14.10 21.16
C THR A 852 17.81 13.01 22.10
N MET A 853 18.60 12.06 21.60
CA MET A 853 19.21 11.03 22.45
C MET A 853 20.11 11.65 23.52
N GLN A 854 20.97 12.60 23.12
CA GLN A 854 21.92 13.25 24.06
C GLN A 854 21.22 14.11 25.10
N SER A 855 20.10 14.72 24.77
CA SER A 855 19.32 15.56 25.67
C SER A 855 18.68 14.79 26.82
N GLY A 856 18.50 13.46 26.68
CA GLY A 856 17.76 12.64 27.63
C GLY A 856 16.23 12.72 27.46
N SER A 857 15.71 13.17 26.33
CA SER A 857 14.34 12.89 25.91
C SER A 857 14.27 11.50 25.30
N VAL A 858 13.10 10.88 25.26
CA VAL A 858 12.87 9.59 24.58
C VAL A 858 12.55 9.85 23.12
N PRO A 859 13.41 9.47 22.17
CA PRO A 859 13.09 9.59 20.75
C PRO A 859 12.11 8.51 20.34
N PHE A 860 10.95 8.92 19.79
CA PHE A 860 10.04 8.07 19.05
C PHE A 860 10.41 8.22 17.58
N VAL A 861 10.83 7.15 16.90
CA VAL A 861 11.42 7.26 15.55
C VAL A 861 10.56 6.55 14.53
N SER A 862 10.17 7.29 13.49
CA SER A 862 9.42 6.77 12.33
C SER A 862 10.14 7.21 11.06
N THR A 863 10.94 6.33 10.46
CA THR A 863 11.75 6.59 9.28
C THR A 863 11.80 5.42 8.33
N ILE A 864 12.06 5.69 7.04
CA ILE A 864 12.40 4.69 6.01
C ILE A 864 13.87 4.76 5.60
N PHE A 865 14.62 5.73 6.12
CA PHE A 865 16.01 5.99 5.73
C PHE A 865 17.01 5.31 6.64
N ARG A 866 18.13 4.93 6.05
CA ARG A 866 19.34 4.47 6.72
C ARG A 866 20.34 5.62 6.82
N THR A 867 21.02 5.66 7.94
CA THR A 867 22.14 6.58 8.26
C THR A 867 23.32 5.78 8.74
N TRP A 868 24.48 6.40 8.90
CA TRP A 868 25.70 5.77 9.39
C TRP A 868 25.57 5.10 10.78
N TYR A 869 24.62 5.57 11.59
CA TYR A 869 24.38 5.06 12.95
C TYR A 869 23.22 4.05 13.04
N THR A 870 22.52 3.76 11.95
CA THR A 870 21.31 2.91 11.98
C THR A 870 21.60 1.53 12.57
N GLU A 871 22.71 0.89 12.21
CA GLU A 871 23.12 -0.41 12.74
C GLU A 871 23.66 -0.37 14.18
N ARG A 872 23.94 0.83 14.71
CA ARG A 872 24.52 1.05 16.02
C ARG A 872 23.50 1.29 17.11
N ILE A 873 22.25 1.55 16.76
CA ILE A 873 21.17 1.83 17.70
C ILE A 873 20.19 0.68 17.78
N GLN A 874 19.77 0.35 18.98
CA GLN A 874 18.85 -0.76 19.26
C GLN A 874 17.45 -0.23 19.57
N PRO A 875 16.39 -0.65 18.80
CA PRO A 875 15.01 -0.29 19.10
C PRO A 875 14.58 -0.83 20.48
N TRP A 876 13.75 -0.10 21.18
CA TRP A 876 13.25 -0.37 22.53
C TRP A 876 14.30 -0.30 23.65
N LEU A 877 15.55 0.01 23.30
CA LEU A 877 16.64 0.25 24.25
C LEU A 877 17.15 1.68 24.19
N HIS A 878 17.42 2.19 22.99
CA HIS A 878 17.98 3.54 22.79
C HIS A 878 16.94 4.53 22.26
N PHE A 879 15.86 4.02 21.68
CA PHE A 879 14.74 4.77 21.14
C PHE A 879 13.50 3.88 21.01
N VAL A 880 12.35 4.49 20.85
CA VAL A 880 11.07 3.81 20.63
C VAL A 880 10.74 3.82 19.14
N PRO A 881 10.74 2.66 18.46
CA PRO A 881 10.45 2.62 17.04
C PRO A 881 8.94 2.71 16.80
N ILE A 882 8.55 3.57 15.86
CA ILE A 882 7.16 3.74 15.42
C ILE A 882 7.07 3.43 13.93
N ASP A 883 6.17 2.56 13.56
CA ASP A 883 5.91 2.24 12.16
C ASP A 883 5.34 3.48 11.43
N VAL A 884 5.72 3.67 10.17
CA VAL A 884 5.28 4.80 9.32
C VAL A 884 3.75 4.89 9.20
N ARG A 885 3.05 3.79 9.49
CA ARG A 885 1.58 3.72 9.49
C ARG A 885 0.95 4.22 10.80
N TYR A 886 1.75 4.47 11.84
CA TYR A 886 1.34 4.93 13.18
C TYR A 886 0.38 4.01 13.94
N HIS A 887 0.33 2.72 13.62
CA HIS A 887 -0.59 1.77 14.25
C HIS A 887 -0.41 1.65 15.76
N ALA A 888 0.84 1.71 16.21
CA ALA A 888 1.20 1.56 17.62
C ALA A 888 1.30 2.89 18.38
N LEU A 889 1.18 4.04 17.72
CA LEU A 889 1.49 5.34 18.31
C LEU A 889 0.71 5.60 19.61
N HIS A 890 -0.62 5.48 19.57
CA HIS A 890 -1.48 5.74 20.73
C HIS A 890 -1.23 4.74 21.86
N THR A 891 -1.11 3.45 21.53
CA THR A 891 -0.82 2.41 22.52
C THR A 891 0.55 2.61 23.16
N THR A 892 1.56 2.95 22.37
CA THR A 892 2.91 3.16 22.89
C THR A 892 2.95 4.37 23.80
N LEU A 893 2.30 5.46 23.43
CA LEU A 893 2.22 6.64 24.27
C LEU A 893 1.44 6.34 25.57
N SER A 894 0.29 5.64 25.47
CA SER A 894 -0.50 5.28 26.65
C SER A 894 0.25 4.35 27.62
N TYR A 895 1.11 3.48 27.11
CA TYR A 895 1.97 2.64 27.96
C TYR A 895 2.90 3.45 28.86
N PHE A 896 3.53 4.48 28.30
CA PHE A 896 4.47 5.30 29.06
C PHE A 896 3.79 6.34 29.94
N THR A 897 2.78 7.04 29.40
CA THR A 897 2.11 8.14 30.12
C THR A 897 0.98 7.68 31.04
N GLY A 898 0.43 6.49 30.79
CA GLY A 898 -0.78 6.01 31.47
C GLY A 898 -2.08 6.63 30.95
N THR A 899 -3.19 6.12 31.47
CA THR A 899 -4.54 6.62 31.18
C THR A 899 -5.32 6.95 32.46
N GLU A 900 -4.66 6.90 33.61
CA GLU A 900 -5.23 7.35 34.88
C GLU A 900 -5.53 8.85 34.77
N ASP A 901 -6.69 9.27 35.25
CA ASP A 901 -7.17 10.66 35.20
C ASP A 901 -7.35 11.24 33.78
N ARG A 902 -7.43 10.40 32.77
CA ARG A 902 -7.66 10.76 31.37
C ARG A 902 -9.14 10.59 30.99
N PRO A 903 -9.60 11.26 29.91
CA PRO A 903 -10.95 11.05 29.37
C PRO A 903 -11.27 9.58 29.11
N LYS A 904 -12.52 9.22 29.30
CA LYS A 904 -13.01 7.84 29.05
C LYS A 904 -12.81 7.43 27.61
N MET A 905 -12.47 6.14 27.44
CA MET A 905 -12.38 5.49 26.15
C MET A 905 -13.35 4.31 26.10
N ASN A 906 -14.10 4.19 24.98
CA ASN A 906 -15.19 3.19 24.87
C ASN A 906 -16.21 3.28 26.01
N GLY A 907 -16.51 4.49 26.52
CA GLY A 907 -17.49 4.73 27.57
C GLY A 907 -17.07 4.26 28.97
N ARG A 908 -15.82 3.84 29.17
CA ARG A 908 -15.29 3.36 30.45
C ARG A 908 -13.98 4.03 30.85
N ASP A 909 -13.70 4.02 32.13
CA ASP A 909 -12.39 4.42 32.65
C ASP A 909 -11.38 3.28 32.38
N THR A 910 -10.31 3.62 31.71
CA THR A 910 -9.22 2.70 31.38
C THR A 910 -8.05 3.01 32.30
N ALA A 911 -8.03 2.38 33.49
CA ALA A 911 -6.97 2.61 34.47
C ALA A 911 -5.69 1.85 34.09
N LEU A 912 -4.93 2.41 33.15
CA LEU A 912 -3.57 1.97 32.82
C LEU A 912 -2.59 2.89 33.56
N ARG A 913 -1.83 2.33 34.48
CA ARG A 913 -0.77 3.06 35.16
C ARG A 913 0.40 3.29 34.20
N GLY A 914 0.86 4.54 34.09
CA GLY A 914 1.98 4.90 33.23
C GLY A 914 3.29 4.25 33.65
N ARG A 915 4.05 3.76 32.70
CA ARG A 915 5.39 3.17 32.89
C ARG A 915 6.49 4.22 32.65
N ILE A 916 6.44 5.30 33.41
CA ILE A 916 7.40 6.42 33.27
C ILE A 916 8.83 5.93 33.53
N GLY A 917 9.03 4.99 34.46
CA GLY A 917 10.35 4.42 34.74
C GLY A 917 10.98 3.70 33.54
N ASP A 918 10.18 3.00 32.75
CA ASP A 918 10.65 2.35 31.51
C ASP A 918 11.07 3.39 30.45
N ALA A 919 10.31 4.50 30.37
CA ALA A 919 10.66 5.62 29.48
C ALA A 919 11.97 6.29 29.91
N GLU A 920 12.11 6.56 31.20
CA GLU A 920 13.33 7.15 31.77
C GLU A 920 14.53 6.23 31.56
N TRP A 921 14.34 4.93 31.70
CA TRP A 921 15.39 3.93 31.46
C TRP A 921 15.84 3.96 29.98
N ILE A 922 14.92 3.95 29.02
CA ILE A 922 15.23 4.06 27.57
C ILE A 922 16.01 5.36 27.30
N SER A 923 15.54 6.47 27.87
CA SER A 923 16.20 7.78 27.76
C SER A 923 17.64 7.71 28.23
N GLN A 924 17.87 7.16 29.44
CA GLN A 924 19.21 7.04 30.03
C GLN A 924 20.12 6.10 29.23
N GLN A 925 19.59 4.96 28.75
CA GLN A 925 20.35 4.05 27.87
C GLN A 925 20.71 4.73 26.54
N GLY A 926 19.75 5.43 25.92
CA GLY A 926 19.98 6.22 24.72
C GLY A 926 21.07 7.28 24.92
N GLN A 927 20.99 8.06 26.00
CA GLN A 927 21.93 9.12 26.31
C GLN A 927 23.36 8.58 26.55
N ARG A 928 23.49 7.52 27.37
CA ARG A 928 24.77 6.88 27.64
C ARG A 928 25.40 6.30 26.38
N TRP A 929 24.58 5.67 25.55
CA TRP A 929 25.02 5.08 24.28
C TRP A 929 25.43 6.14 23.26
N ALA A 930 24.66 7.22 23.12
CA ALA A 930 25.00 8.33 22.24
C ALA A 930 26.35 8.97 22.60
N ALA A 931 26.60 9.15 23.89
CA ALA A 931 27.88 9.66 24.37
C ALA A 931 29.05 8.69 24.14
N LYS A 932 28.77 7.36 24.14
CA LYS A 932 29.82 6.31 24.08
C LYS A 932 30.15 5.90 22.63
N ALA A 933 29.18 5.91 21.70
CA ALA A 933 29.32 5.25 20.41
C ALA A 933 28.81 6.08 19.20
N LEU A 934 28.30 7.28 19.44
CA LEU A 934 27.71 8.14 18.38
C LEU A 934 28.24 9.59 18.41
N GLY A 935 29.41 9.79 19.02
CA GLY A 935 30.07 11.11 19.08
C GLY A 935 30.88 11.42 17.82
N ASN A 936 31.47 12.61 17.77
CA ASN A 936 32.31 13.06 16.64
C ASN A 936 33.44 12.07 16.36
N ARG A 937 34.05 11.52 17.43
CA ARG A 937 35.12 10.54 17.30
C ARG A 937 34.65 9.26 16.59
N ASP A 938 33.43 8.82 16.85
CA ASP A 938 32.86 7.62 16.20
C ASP A 938 32.51 7.89 14.72
N MET A 939 32.12 9.13 14.39
CA MET A 939 31.95 9.57 12.99
C MET A 939 33.28 9.53 12.24
N GLU A 940 34.35 10.05 12.84
CA GLU A 940 35.72 10.00 12.29
C GLU A 940 36.21 8.57 12.07
N ILE A 941 36.02 7.69 13.06
CA ILE A 941 36.40 6.26 12.99
C ILE A 941 35.65 5.58 11.85
N TYR A 942 34.34 5.84 11.71
CA TYR A 942 33.53 5.30 10.63
C TYR A 942 34.01 5.79 9.26
N LEU A 943 34.23 7.10 9.13
CA LEU A 943 34.66 7.73 7.88
C LEU A 943 36.06 7.25 7.46
N PHE A 944 36.99 7.17 8.42
CA PHE A 944 38.33 6.63 8.18
C PHE A 944 38.24 5.17 7.65
N ARG A 945 37.43 4.32 8.28
CA ARG A 945 37.25 2.96 7.84
C ARG A 945 36.66 2.88 6.44
N LEU A 946 35.62 3.66 6.15
CA LEU A 946 34.98 3.72 4.85
C LEU A 946 35.96 4.14 3.75
N LEU A 947 36.79 5.17 4.00
CA LEU A 947 37.73 5.67 3.02
C LEU A 947 38.91 4.70 2.78
N LEU A 948 39.33 3.89 3.76
CA LEU A 948 40.28 2.80 3.52
C LEU A 948 39.70 1.75 2.59
N GLU A 949 38.45 1.34 2.78
CA GLU A 949 37.80 0.35 1.91
C GLU A 949 37.55 0.93 0.49
N TRP A 950 37.17 2.20 0.42
CA TRP A 950 36.98 2.91 -0.84
C TRP A 950 38.29 3.06 -1.62
N GLY A 951 39.36 3.51 -0.95
CA GLY A 951 40.69 3.62 -1.54
C GLY A 951 41.17 2.28 -2.10
N ARG A 952 40.96 1.20 -1.36
CA ARG A 952 41.24 -0.16 -1.83
C ARG A 952 40.44 -0.53 -3.10
N LEU A 953 39.18 -0.20 -3.16
CA LEU A 953 38.33 -0.45 -4.34
C LEU A 953 38.85 0.26 -5.58
N MET A 954 39.44 1.44 -5.42
CA MET A 954 39.96 2.30 -6.48
C MET A 954 41.39 1.92 -6.95
N ASP A 955 42.11 1.08 -6.20
CA ASP A 955 43.48 0.70 -6.48
C ASP A 955 43.57 -0.46 -7.46
N ASP A 956 44.43 -0.33 -8.48
CA ASP A 956 44.61 -1.33 -9.54
C ASP A 956 45.09 -2.69 -9.00
N ARG A 957 45.84 -2.69 -7.88
CA ARG A 957 46.30 -3.87 -7.16
C ARG A 957 45.41 -4.26 -5.99
N ARG A 958 44.11 -3.89 -6.01
CA ARG A 958 43.16 -4.11 -4.89
C ARG A 958 43.12 -5.56 -4.37
N GLY A 959 43.57 -6.55 -5.15
CA GLY A 959 43.65 -7.95 -4.74
C GLY A 959 44.94 -8.30 -4.01
N GLU A 960 45.98 -7.46 -4.13
CA GLU A 960 47.33 -7.72 -3.63
C GLU A 960 47.66 -6.85 -2.41
N ILE A 961 47.16 -5.57 -2.42
CA ILE A 961 47.38 -4.61 -1.34
C ILE A 961 46.58 -4.98 -0.11
N GLY A 962 47.11 -4.65 1.07
CA GLY A 962 46.42 -4.82 2.34
C GLY A 962 47.36 -5.12 3.49
N TYR A 963 46.77 -5.23 4.68
CA TYR A 963 47.46 -5.55 5.91
C TYR A 963 47.29 -7.05 6.23
N ARG A 964 48.34 -7.83 6.08
CA ARG A 964 48.30 -9.30 6.18
C ARG A 964 49.44 -9.86 7.01
N LYS A 965 49.26 -11.09 7.48
CA LYS A 965 50.31 -11.82 8.16
C LYS A 965 51.35 -12.28 7.16
N GLY A 966 52.60 -11.82 7.29
CA GLY A 966 53.73 -12.23 6.46
C GLY A 966 54.17 -13.64 6.73
N GLN A 967 55.09 -14.17 5.88
CA GLN A 967 55.59 -15.55 5.98
C GLN A 967 56.37 -15.80 7.29
N ASN A 968 56.95 -14.79 7.86
CA ASN A 968 57.72 -14.87 9.11
C ASN A 968 56.85 -14.74 10.38
N GLY A 969 55.53 -14.62 10.23
CA GLY A 969 54.61 -14.48 11.34
C GLY A 969 54.34 -13.02 11.79
N ASP A 970 55.05 -12.05 11.26
CA ASP A 970 54.87 -10.63 11.47
C ASP A 970 53.79 -10.09 10.51
N PHE A 971 53.14 -9.01 10.89
CA PHE A 971 52.15 -8.36 10.00
C PHE A 971 52.85 -7.37 9.07
N GLU A 972 52.56 -7.46 7.79
CA GLU A 972 53.07 -6.59 6.72
C GLU A 972 51.95 -5.72 6.15
N ASN A 973 52.25 -4.43 5.97
CA ASN A 973 51.38 -3.49 5.29
C ASN A 973 51.83 -3.31 3.84
N ILE A 974 51.10 -3.93 2.89
CA ILE A 974 51.32 -3.68 1.46
C ILE A 974 50.53 -2.45 1.09
N GLY A 975 51.23 -1.32 1.00
CA GLY A 975 50.64 0.01 0.81
C GLY A 975 49.99 0.23 -0.55
N TRP A 976 49.44 1.43 -0.72
CA TRP A 976 48.72 1.90 -1.91
C TRP A 976 49.64 1.91 -3.15
N THR A 977 49.01 1.73 -4.32
CA THR A 977 49.67 2.01 -5.60
C THR A 977 49.94 3.51 -5.71
N ARG A 978 51.21 3.94 -5.90
CA ARG A 978 51.59 5.32 -6.10
C ARG A 978 51.32 5.75 -7.52
#